data_9d46baef5f0721925d3b5c87bee9a40a
#
_entry.id   9d46baef5f0721925d3b5c87bee9a40a
#
_cell.length_a   1.000
_cell.length_b   1.000
_cell.length_c   1.000
_cell.angle_alpha   90.00
_cell.angle_beta   90.00
_cell.angle_gamma   90.00
#
_symmetry.space_group_name_H-M   'P 1'
#
loop_
_entity.id
_entity.type
_entity.pdbx_description
1 polymer ?
#
loop_
_entity_poly.entity_id
_entity_poly.type
_entity_poly.pdbx_seq_one_letter_code
_entity_poly.pdbx_strand_id
1 'polypeptide(L)'
;MIALQTLRIRQNQNLRHPYLIAARARTSHALARRVRRTRAGPTRRITEVTPRTRTIRRAHAALARAAHGPRANANSRRRPTRRRDRRATTKRASIGYPSGEDVDVSIDIDAEMSKIAVERALPTMFSDLTMTDPKHWRSTHARIANGPVVPQQLIGGTPMIDLSEFSANPKVKIYGKCEYLNPSGSIKDRIAQEILARALETGELKAGMTVVAATSGNTGAAIAMACAIRGFPYIVITNQKTSKEKIDAMRAYGGEVIVAPSGVPADHPDHYQNIEATMCAKNPKFYGVNQYDNPYNADAYEKTLGPEIWSQTEGAVTHFVAGGSTGGTITGTGRYLKSVDPTIKIVLADPKGSVLWDYFVNDIPEEELVAKSWEVEGVGKDSIPGVLDTEYIDGAVMGDDSSSFRMVRTVAESSGVLLGGSSGLNLHAARVLSSHIKEGTIVTVLCDSGVKYLSKIYNDEWLQAKNLDKPLADVSKYEVHWKNGSHEVTEDEENDSLWGREQEEKELRFLDEVATHMVEYHRNSIRATEPVSVYNSPADLHASFEEMGVPLNFRSGESPISINNLTTAMNAVLDNSVRSSHPMFMNQLYAGVDPIALAGEWASSALNSNVHTFEVAPILTEIERSMLAKIASLWLGENADGSAPDHDGLFVPGGSIANLYSMILARERACPEAKKTGMPQGYVAFCSEQSHYSYKKCAHMIGLGMDNMIKVDCGKNGAMLPEALEAAIAAAKAAGKTPFYCGSTAGSTVLGAYDPFAALADVCAKDNVWLHVDGAWGGAALVSKQHKHLMNGVERADSFCWNPHKLLGIPLQCSIVLSRHAGEFMAANSYKADYLFQPDKNNTEADLGDRTIQCGRKSDALKLWLAWKYRGDEGWEKLVDHAFSLAKFVEAEVVQDTTGAWALATPAQCANVGFWYVPPRLRPFNKDTATPEQFAEIAKVAPKLKDRMQRAGDAMIGFQPVPALNLPNFFRLVLPNPRHNSETKLRELMKRMDAMGADL
;
A
#
# COMPACT_ATOMS: atom_id res chain seq x y z
N MET A 1 25.01 26.25 28.93
CA MET A 1 25.08 27.71 29.27
C MET A 1 24.30 28.45 28.21
N ILE A 2 23.16 28.98 28.62
CA ILE A 2 22.52 30.25 28.27
C ILE A 2 21.95 30.28 26.82
N ALA A 3 20.71 30.13 26.61
CA ALA A 3 19.47 30.82 27.01
C ALA A 3 18.97 31.76 25.90
N LEU A 4 17.76 31.45 25.42
CA LEU A 4 16.60 32.32 25.19
C LEU A 4 16.85 33.78 24.71
N GLN A 5 16.25 34.13 23.60
CA GLN A 5 15.43 35.37 23.58
C GLN A 5 14.32 35.35 22.55
N THR A 6 13.10 35.35 23.06
CA THR A 6 11.81 35.68 22.46
C THR A 6 11.75 37.20 22.15
N LEU A 7 11.14 37.58 21.04
CA LEU A 7 10.52 38.90 20.93
C LEU A 7 9.28 38.91 20.06
N ARG A 8 8.15 39.14 20.71
CA ARG A 8 6.86 39.61 20.16
C ARG A 8 7.01 41.06 19.67
N ILE A 9 6.39 41.39 18.53
CA ILE A 9 5.86 42.74 18.33
C ILE A 9 4.44 42.66 17.77
N ARG A 10 3.55 43.34 18.47
CA ARG A 10 2.14 43.57 18.19
C ARG A 10 1.93 44.71 17.18
N GLN A 11 0.88 44.53 16.39
CA GLN A 11 -0.15 45.49 15.99
C GLN A 11 0.22 46.96 15.77
N ASN A 12 -0.13 47.49 14.62
CA ASN A 12 -1.07 48.61 14.60
C ASN A 12 -1.80 48.78 13.27
N GLN A 13 -3.01 49.19 13.42
CA GLN A 13 -4.16 49.34 12.54
C GLN A 13 -4.08 50.64 11.69
N ASN A 14 -4.95 50.61 10.67
CA ASN A 14 -5.70 51.73 10.08
C ASN A 14 -5.05 52.54 8.93
N LEU A 15 -5.73 52.42 7.77
CA LEU A 15 -6.54 53.50 7.17
C LEU A 15 -7.10 53.09 5.80
N ARG A 16 -8.39 52.81 5.78
CA ARG A 16 -9.52 53.37 4.97
C ARG A 16 -9.28 53.71 3.49
N HIS A 17 -10.00 52.99 2.65
CA HIS A 17 -10.93 53.31 1.55
C HIS A 17 -11.05 54.79 1.05
N PRO A 18 -11.73 55.09 -0.09
CA PRO A 18 -12.31 54.28 -1.22
C PRO A 18 -12.15 55.00 -2.59
N TYR A 19 -12.56 54.34 -3.70
CA TYR A 19 -13.37 54.91 -4.76
C TYR A 19 -13.87 53.81 -5.68
N LEU A 20 -15.01 53.61 -5.66
CA LEU A 20 -16.23 53.31 -6.41
C LEU A 20 -16.33 54.00 -7.79
N ILE A 21 -17.16 53.36 -8.61
CA ILE A 21 -18.05 53.83 -9.73
C ILE A 21 -17.58 53.23 -11.07
N ALA A 22 -18.23 52.18 -11.55
CA ALA A 22 -19.54 52.04 -12.21
C ALA A 22 -19.67 52.74 -13.57
N ALA A 23 -19.98 51.94 -14.60
CA ALA A 23 -21.06 52.12 -15.60
C ALA A 23 -20.93 51.05 -16.67
N ARG A 24 -21.86 50.10 -16.76
CA ARG A 24 -23.06 50.03 -17.62
C ARG A 24 -22.72 50.13 -19.13
N ALA A 25 -22.83 49.02 -19.83
CA ALA A 25 -24.03 48.45 -20.45
C ALA A 25 -24.34 48.95 -21.87
N ARG A 26 -24.76 47.98 -22.71
CA ARG A 26 -25.48 48.08 -24.02
C ARG A 26 -24.57 48.18 -25.24
N THR A 27 -24.74 47.41 -26.29
CA THR A 27 -25.90 46.90 -27.03
C THR A 27 -25.37 45.86 -28.00
N SER A 28 -25.89 44.69 -28.12
CA SER A 28 -27.00 44.13 -28.91
C SER A 28 -26.84 44.20 -30.45
N HIS A 29 -27.04 43.02 -30.99
CA HIS A 29 -27.71 42.69 -32.28
C HIS A 29 -26.94 42.60 -33.57
N ALA A 30 -27.07 41.42 -34.10
CA ALA A 30 -27.52 41.08 -35.45
C ALA A 30 -26.49 41.11 -36.60
N LEU A 31 -26.19 39.93 -37.12
CA LEU A 31 -26.72 39.61 -38.47
C LEU A 31 -26.52 38.13 -38.79
N ALA A 32 -27.66 37.47 -38.87
CA ALA A 32 -27.80 36.21 -39.55
C ALA A 32 -28.00 36.45 -41.05
N ARG A 33 -27.65 35.47 -41.84
CA ARG A 33 -28.26 35.06 -43.11
C ARG A 33 -27.31 34.92 -44.29
N ARG A 34 -27.45 33.73 -44.82
CA ARG A 34 -27.51 33.33 -46.27
C ARG A 34 -26.14 33.25 -46.99
N VAL A 35 -25.86 32.13 -47.65
CA VAL A 35 -26.53 31.61 -48.85
C VAL A 35 -26.16 30.13 -49.07
N ARG A 36 -27.08 29.34 -49.33
CA ARG A 36 -27.43 28.11 -49.99
C ARG A 36 -26.83 27.90 -51.39
N ARG A 37 -26.63 26.58 -51.70
CA ARG A 37 -26.78 25.91 -53.03
C ARG A 37 -25.60 26.02 -53.99
N THR A 38 -25.12 24.86 -54.53
CA THR A 38 -25.74 23.92 -55.49
C THR A 38 -24.88 22.69 -55.68
N ARG A 39 -25.38 21.47 -55.64
CA ARG A 39 -25.69 20.50 -56.75
C ARG A 39 -24.47 20.13 -57.60
N ALA A 40 -24.18 18.87 -57.97
CA ALA A 40 -24.93 17.64 -58.19
C ALA A 40 -23.97 16.45 -58.39
N GLY A 41 -24.45 15.24 -58.21
CA GLY A 41 -23.77 13.98 -58.39
C GLY A 41 -23.50 13.55 -59.84
N PRO A 42 -23.23 12.29 -60.19
CA PRO A 42 -24.23 11.21 -60.11
C PRO A 42 -23.68 9.80 -59.73
N THR A 43 -24.56 9.07 -59.16
CA THR A 43 -24.88 7.63 -59.18
C THR A 43 -24.14 6.68 -60.14
N ARG A 44 -23.76 5.49 -59.68
CA ARG A 44 -23.98 4.22 -60.37
C ARG A 44 -24.29 3.11 -59.35
N ARG A 45 -25.37 2.43 -59.69
CA ARG A 45 -26.04 1.31 -59.05
C ARG A 45 -25.41 -0.03 -59.41
N ILE A 46 -25.87 -1.02 -58.60
CA ILE A 46 -26.13 -2.45 -58.93
C ILE A 46 -25.01 -3.37 -58.54
N THR A 47 -25.20 -4.44 -57.74
CA THR A 47 -26.30 -5.43 -57.67
C THR A 47 -26.29 -6.19 -56.34
N GLU A 48 -27.52 -6.47 -55.88
CA GLU A 48 -27.88 -7.48 -54.87
C GLU A 48 -27.55 -8.90 -55.37
N VAL A 49 -27.12 -9.74 -54.43
CA VAL A 49 -27.48 -11.17 -54.42
C VAL A 49 -27.60 -11.65 -52.99
N THR A 50 -28.80 -11.87 -52.52
CA THR A 50 -29.21 -12.74 -51.42
C THR A 50 -29.79 -14.03 -52.02
N PRO A 51 -30.21 -15.02 -51.21
CA PRO A 51 -29.52 -15.85 -50.20
C PRO A 51 -29.67 -17.34 -50.52
N ARG A 52 -28.97 -18.23 -49.86
CA ARG A 52 -29.43 -19.64 -49.70
C ARG A 52 -29.13 -20.19 -48.31
N THR A 53 -30.19 -20.28 -47.54
CA THR A 53 -30.42 -21.22 -46.44
C THR A 53 -30.17 -22.66 -46.84
N ARG A 54 -29.43 -23.40 -46.01
CA ARG A 54 -29.73 -24.83 -45.75
C ARG A 54 -29.25 -25.26 -44.34
N THR A 55 -30.23 -25.45 -43.50
CA THR A 55 -30.45 -26.36 -42.42
C THR A 55 -29.56 -27.60 -42.41
N ILE A 56 -28.85 -27.85 -41.27
CA ILE A 56 -28.72 -29.19 -40.72
C ILE A 56 -28.87 -29.13 -39.20
N ARG A 57 -29.99 -29.62 -38.73
CA ARG A 57 -30.23 -30.05 -37.34
C ARG A 57 -29.71 -31.50 -37.20
N ARG A 58 -29.33 -31.82 -35.93
CA ARG A 58 -29.17 -33.12 -35.29
C ARG A 58 -27.76 -33.66 -35.20
N ALA A 59 -27.26 -33.62 -33.96
CA ALA A 59 -26.86 -34.81 -33.21
C ALA A 59 -26.77 -34.48 -31.74
N HIS A 60 -27.90 -34.63 -31.04
CA HIS A 60 -27.94 -34.86 -29.58
C HIS A 60 -27.80 -36.32 -29.31
N ALA A 61 -27.19 -36.64 -28.15
CA ALA A 61 -27.34 -37.89 -27.40
C ALA A 61 -26.45 -39.07 -27.87
N ALA A 62 -25.45 -39.32 -27.08
CA ALA A 62 -25.15 -40.63 -26.50
C ALA A 62 -23.77 -40.61 -25.83
N LEU A 63 -23.77 -40.65 -24.50
CA LEU A 63 -22.91 -41.52 -23.72
C LEU A 63 -23.07 -41.19 -22.22
N ALA A 64 -24.24 -41.57 -21.71
CA ALA A 64 -24.38 -41.93 -20.30
C ALA A 64 -24.70 -43.40 -20.28
N ARG A 65 -23.84 -44.24 -19.66
CA ARG A 65 -24.09 -45.49 -19.01
C ARG A 65 -22.90 -46.46 -19.15
N ALA A 66 -22.36 -46.75 -18.03
CA ALA A 66 -21.72 -48.00 -17.57
C ALA A 66 -20.62 -47.58 -16.59
N ALA A 67 -20.58 -48.02 -15.34
CA ALA A 67 -20.77 -49.33 -14.87
C ALA A 67 -21.16 -49.35 -13.36
N HIS A 68 -22.03 -50.28 -13.04
CA HIS A 68 -22.29 -50.82 -11.72
C HIS A 68 -21.28 -51.91 -11.33
N GLY A 69 -20.86 -51.88 -10.09
CA GLY A 69 -20.71 -52.84 -9.02
C GLY A 69 -19.78 -54.08 -9.24
N PRO A 70 -19.52 -54.93 -8.26
CA PRO A 70 -20.32 -55.20 -7.04
C PRO A 70 -19.57 -55.29 -5.69
N ARG A 71 -20.35 -55.45 -4.66
CA ARG A 71 -20.10 -55.74 -3.25
C ARG A 71 -19.29 -56.99 -2.97
N ALA A 72 -18.51 -57.00 -1.89
CA ALA A 72 -18.35 -58.18 -1.02
C ALA A 72 -18.15 -57.80 0.44
N ASN A 73 -18.99 -58.36 1.25
CA ASN A 73 -19.11 -58.50 2.67
C ASN A 73 -17.86 -59.09 3.34
N ALA A 74 -17.55 -58.73 4.60
CA ALA A 74 -17.79 -59.67 5.73
C ALA A 74 -17.15 -59.22 7.04
N ASN A 75 -18.01 -59.11 8.04
CA ASN A 75 -17.96 -59.72 9.37
C ASN A 75 -16.97 -59.22 10.45
N SER A 76 -17.52 -58.58 11.41
CA SER A 76 -17.91 -59.05 12.76
C SER A 76 -16.81 -59.26 13.79
N ARG A 77 -16.88 -58.58 14.94
CA ARG A 77 -17.04 -59.15 16.27
C ARG A 77 -16.90 -58.11 17.41
N ARG A 78 -18.06 -57.94 18.07
CA ARG A 78 -18.35 -57.99 19.52
C ARG A 78 -17.57 -57.15 20.53
N ARG A 79 -18.40 -56.33 21.20
CA ARG A 79 -18.24 -55.76 22.56
C ARG A 79 -17.84 -56.79 23.62
N PRO A 80 -17.38 -56.32 24.83
CA PRO A 80 -18.36 -56.23 25.91
C PRO A 80 -18.29 -54.98 26.81
N THR A 81 -19.46 -54.75 27.34
CA THR A 81 -19.89 -53.82 28.39
C THR A 81 -19.20 -54.03 29.74
N ARG A 82 -18.99 -52.93 30.50
CA ARG A 82 -19.09 -52.98 31.96
C ARG A 82 -19.67 -51.63 32.49
N ARG A 83 -20.91 -51.76 32.97
CA ARG A 83 -21.56 -50.85 33.91
C ARG A 83 -20.83 -50.83 35.23
N ARG A 84 -20.74 -49.64 35.85
CA ARG A 84 -20.77 -49.48 37.32
C ARG A 84 -21.52 -48.21 37.67
N ASP A 85 -22.71 -48.45 38.26
CA ASP A 85 -23.48 -47.47 38.99
C ASP A 85 -22.72 -46.91 40.18
N ARG A 86 -22.80 -45.61 40.39
CA ARG A 86 -22.81 -45.00 41.72
C ARG A 86 -23.75 -43.77 41.68
N ARG A 87 -24.93 -44.03 42.27
CA ARG A 87 -25.81 -42.98 42.77
C ARG A 87 -25.10 -42.18 43.83
N ALA A 88 -25.08 -40.84 43.68
CA ALA A 88 -24.92 -39.89 44.77
C ALA A 88 -26.00 -38.86 44.63
N THR A 89 -26.90 -38.89 45.55
CA THR A 89 -27.95 -37.94 45.81
C THR A 89 -27.37 -36.57 46.17
N THR A 90 -27.57 -35.55 45.31
CA THR A 90 -27.36 -34.15 45.70
C THR A 90 -28.73 -33.49 45.83
N LYS A 91 -29.00 -33.05 47.04
CA LYS A 91 -30.14 -32.22 47.42
C LYS A 91 -30.15 -30.95 46.59
N ARG A 92 -31.26 -30.70 45.88
CA ARG A 92 -31.55 -29.36 45.29
C ARG A 92 -31.81 -28.43 46.47
N ALA A 93 -30.96 -27.46 46.66
CA ALA A 93 -31.25 -26.25 47.41
C ALA A 93 -31.77 -25.20 46.40
N SER A 94 -33.06 -24.98 46.38
CA SER A 94 -33.70 -23.83 45.75
C SER A 94 -33.38 -22.60 46.58
N ILE A 95 -32.53 -21.72 46.07
CA ILE A 95 -32.37 -20.39 46.61
C ILE A 95 -33.41 -19.50 45.92
N GLY A 96 -34.53 -19.27 46.62
CA GLY A 96 -35.50 -18.25 46.24
C GLY A 96 -34.90 -16.86 46.44
N TYR A 97 -35.04 -16.02 45.46
CA TYR A 97 -34.77 -14.59 45.59
C TYR A 97 -35.95 -13.93 46.34
N PRO A 98 -35.68 -13.10 47.34
CA PRO A 98 -36.73 -12.28 47.96
C PRO A 98 -37.05 -11.14 46.99
N SER A 99 -38.34 -10.95 46.74
CA SER A 99 -38.94 -9.77 46.16
C SER A 99 -38.94 -8.61 47.18
N GLY A 100 -38.29 -7.49 46.75
CA GLY A 100 -38.60 -6.13 47.22
C GLY A 100 -38.60 -5.84 48.69
N GLU A 101 -37.46 -5.57 49.29
CA GLU A 101 -37.31 -4.65 50.40
C GLU A 101 -36.06 -3.80 50.12
N ASP A 102 -36.21 -2.48 50.25
CA ASP A 102 -35.12 -1.52 50.11
C ASP A 102 -34.09 -1.79 51.21
N VAL A 103 -33.03 -2.49 50.84
CA VAL A 103 -31.85 -2.60 51.69
C VAL A 103 -30.88 -1.55 51.22
N ASP A 104 -30.68 -0.53 52.01
CA ASP A 104 -29.63 0.47 51.88
C ASP A 104 -28.27 -0.22 52.06
N VAL A 105 -27.68 -0.69 50.96
CA VAL A 105 -26.37 -1.34 50.95
C VAL A 105 -25.36 -0.36 50.35
N SER A 106 -24.82 0.47 51.18
CA SER A 106 -23.64 1.24 50.82
C SER A 106 -22.47 0.29 50.60
N ILE A 107 -21.70 0.47 49.51
CA ILE A 107 -20.50 -0.32 49.23
C ILE A 107 -19.33 0.31 50.01
N ASP A 108 -18.81 -0.41 50.97
CA ASP A 108 -17.57 -0.06 51.62
C ASP A 108 -16.37 -0.35 50.68
N ILE A 109 -15.98 0.68 49.94
CA ILE A 109 -14.89 0.62 48.93
C ILE A 109 -13.57 0.17 49.60
N ASP A 110 -13.32 0.57 50.86
CA ASP A 110 -12.09 0.21 51.55
C ASP A 110 -12.11 -1.26 51.97
N ALA A 111 -13.26 -1.81 52.31
CA ALA A 111 -13.44 -3.22 52.60
C ALA A 111 -13.30 -4.09 51.34
N GLU A 112 -13.84 -3.65 50.20
CA GLU A 112 -13.67 -4.32 48.91
C GLU A 112 -12.20 -4.23 48.43
N MET A 113 -11.55 -3.07 48.56
CA MET A 113 -10.12 -2.92 48.26
C MET A 113 -9.24 -3.79 49.15
N SER A 114 -9.60 -4.00 50.39
CA SER A 114 -8.86 -4.86 51.35
C SER A 114 -8.99 -6.35 50.98
N LYS A 115 -10.11 -6.79 50.44
CA LYS A 115 -10.30 -8.16 49.93
C LYS A 115 -9.41 -8.45 48.68
N ILE A 116 -9.14 -7.42 47.86
CA ILE A 116 -8.40 -7.49 46.63
C ILE A 116 -6.87 -7.50 46.89
N ALA A 117 -6.42 -6.98 48.00
CA ALA A 117 -5.02 -6.87 48.40
C ALA A 117 -4.33 -8.21 48.76
N VAL A 118 -5.04 -9.35 48.66
CA VAL A 118 -4.44 -10.67 48.82
C VAL A 118 -3.69 -11.02 47.54
N GLU A 119 -2.35 -11.02 47.60
CA GLU A 119 -1.43 -11.46 46.57
C GLU A 119 -1.89 -12.81 45.96
N ARG A 120 -2.52 -12.74 44.78
CA ARG A 120 -2.53 -13.89 43.90
C ARG A 120 -1.25 -13.82 43.07
N ALA A 121 -0.23 -14.50 43.49
CA ALA A 121 0.89 -14.87 42.65
C ALA A 121 0.32 -15.69 41.46
N LEU A 122 0.21 -15.08 40.32
CA LEU A 122 -0.01 -15.81 39.06
C LEU A 122 1.22 -16.66 38.81
N PRO A 123 1.09 -17.92 38.39
CA PRO A 123 2.24 -18.77 38.09
C PRO A 123 3.11 -18.08 37.03
N THR A 124 4.40 -18.03 37.29
CA THR A 124 5.47 -17.48 36.42
C THR A 124 5.68 -18.31 35.15
N MET A 125 4.61 -18.74 34.48
CA MET A 125 4.67 -19.59 33.29
C MET A 125 4.80 -18.81 31.96
N PHE A 126 4.79 -17.47 32.00
CA PHE A 126 4.84 -16.64 30.81
C PHE A 126 5.89 -15.55 30.84
N SER A 127 6.97 -15.72 31.62
CA SER A 127 8.07 -14.73 31.75
C SER A 127 8.94 -14.58 30.49
N ASP A 128 8.83 -15.49 29.51
CA ASP A 128 9.66 -15.50 28.31
C ASP A 128 8.95 -15.11 27.01
N LEU A 129 7.68 -14.74 27.06
CA LEU A 129 6.98 -14.15 25.93
C LEU A 129 7.09 -12.62 26.00
N THR A 130 8.11 -12.08 25.36
CA THR A 130 8.28 -10.65 25.07
C THR A 130 7.19 -10.17 24.09
N MET A 131 5.93 -10.25 24.52
CA MET A 131 4.75 -9.82 23.79
C MET A 131 4.34 -8.38 24.13
N THR A 132 5.31 -7.52 24.41
CA THR A 132 5.08 -6.10 24.76
C THR A 132 5.36 -5.15 23.59
N ASP A 133 5.58 -5.66 22.36
CA ASP A 133 5.71 -4.76 21.19
C ASP A 133 4.33 -4.32 20.68
N PRO A 134 3.96 -3.04 20.85
CA PRO A 134 2.69 -2.49 20.39
C PRO A 134 2.44 -2.65 18.89
N LYS A 135 3.51 -2.85 18.10
CA LYS A 135 3.42 -3.03 16.63
C LYS A 135 2.70 -4.30 16.20
N HIS A 136 2.64 -5.31 17.06
CA HIS A 136 1.92 -6.57 16.77
C HIS A 136 0.40 -6.47 16.97
N TRP A 137 -0.12 -5.33 17.45
CA TRP A 137 -1.50 -5.14 17.86
C TRP A 137 -2.40 -4.50 16.79
N ARG A 138 -1.84 -4.06 15.65
CA ARG A 138 -2.52 -3.23 14.64
C ARG A 138 -3.01 -3.98 13.39
N SER A 139 -3.09 -5.30 13.37
CA SER A 139 -3.60 -6.01 12.18
C SER A 139 -5.11 -6.23 12.28
N THR A 140 -5.89 -5.38 11.64
CA THR A 140 -7.36 -5.46 11.57
C THR A 140 -7.88 -6.40 10.48
N HIS A 141 -7.03 -7.02 9.65
CA HIS A 141 -7.45 -7.78 8.46
C HIS A 141 -7.13 -9.29 8.54
N ALA A 142 -7.00 -9.86 9.72
CA ALA A 142 -6.44 -11.22 9.93
C ALA A 142 -7.42 -12.39 9.74
N ARG A 143 -8.69 -12.17 9.38
CA ARG A 143 -9.65 -13.29 9.21
C ARG A 143 -9.41 -14.15 7.96
N ILE A 144 -8.48 -13.77 7.09
CA ILE A 144 -8.11 -14.52 5.86
C ILE A 144 -6.64 -14.98 5.91
N ALA A 145 -5.99 -14.97 7.07
CA ALA A 145 -4.63 -15.50 7.18
C ALA A 145 -4.64 -17.03 7.07
N ASN A 146 -3.90 -17.56 6.12
CA ASN A 146 -3.64 -19.00 5.98
C ASN A 146 -2.69 -19.48 7.09
N GLY A 147 -3.18 -19.60 8.34
CA GLY A 147 -2.39 -20.05 9.47
C GLY A 147 -3.05 -19.77 10.83
N PRO A 148 -2.50 -20.33 11.93
CA PRO A 148 -3.00 -20.06 13.27
C PRO A 148 -2.83 -18.58 13.64
N VAL A 149 -3.90 -17.99 14.19
CA VAL A 149 -3.95 -16.58 14.63
C VAL A 149 -4.03 -16.51 16.15
N VAL A 150 -3.52 -15.42 16.73
CA VAL A 150 -3.69 -15.16 18.17
C VAL A 150 -5.09 -14.54 18.43
N PRO A 151 -5.69 -14.75 19.63
CA PRO A 151 -7.06 -14.33 19.91
C PRO A 151 -7.36 -12.86 19.60
N GLN A 152 -6.40 -11.95 19.79
CA GLN A 152 -6.57 -10.52 19.48
C GLN A 152 -6.80 -10.25 17.99
N GLN A 153 -6.29 -11.08 17.12
CA GLN A 153 -6.45 -10.95 15.68
C GLN A 153 -7.84 -11.36 15.18
N LEU A 154 -8.67 -11.92 16.06
CA LEU A 154 -10.07 -12.24 15.78
C LEU A 154 -11.01 -11.06 16.03
N ILE A 155 -10.54 -9.96 16.63
CA ILE A 155 -11.34 -8.75 16.89
C ILE A 155 -11.42 -7.92 15.60
N GLY A 156 -12.64 -7.54 15.22
CA GLY A 156 -12.90 -6.83 13.96
C GLY A 156 -12.91 -7.76 12.74
N GLY A 157 -12.91 -7.18 11.53
CA GLY A 157 -13.08 -7.93 10.28
C GLY A 157 -14.38 -8.73 10.26
N THR A 158 -15.42 -8.27 10.96
CA THR A 158 -16.69 -8.97 11.10
C THR A 158 -17.44 -8.96 9.78
N PRO A 159 -18.15 -10.02 9.39
CA PRO A 159 -18.96 -10.03 8.18
C PRO A 159 -20.17 -9.11 8.30
N MET A 160 -20.79 -8.83 7.16
CA MET A 160 -22.04 -8.12 7.03
C MET A 160 -23.09 -9.07 6.45
N ILE A 161 -24.34 -9.01 6.91
CA ILE A 161 -25.45 -9.81 6.39
C ILE A 161 -26.52 -8.92 5.78
N ASP A 162 -27.16 -9.41 4.73
CA ASP A 162 -28.30 -8.75 4.10
C ASP A 162 -29.58 -8.99 4.93
N LEU A 163 -30.19 -7.92 5.36
CA LEU A 163 -31.43 -7.87 6.13
C LEU A 163 -32.48 -7.01 5.41
N SER A 164 -32.34 -6.86 4.09
CA SER A 164 -33.25 -6.06 3.28
C SER A 164 -34.70 -6.55 3.29
N GLU A 165 -34.94 -7.81 3.68
CA GLU A 165 -36.30 -8.35 3.91
C GLU A 165 -37.07 -7.57 5.00
N PHE A 166 -36.36 -6.90 5.92
CA PHE A 166 -36.97 -6.06 6.96
C PHE A 166 -37.15 -4.61 6.56
N SER A 167 -36.69 -4.22 5.37
CA SER A 167 -36.92 -2.88 4.84
C SER A 167 -38.39 -2.62 4.58
N ALA A 168 -38.89 -1.43 4.95
CA ALA A 168 -40.25 -1.00 4.64
C ALA A 168 -40.36 -0.46 3.20
N ASN A 169 -39.22 -0.22 2.53
CA ASN A 169 -39.14 0.24 1.15
C ASN A 169 -38.29 -0.73 0.32
N PRO A 170 -38.83 -1.37 -0.74
CA PRO A 170 -38.08 -2.36 -1.53
C PRO A 170 -36.90 -1.79 -2.31
N LYS A 171 -36.79 -0.46 -2.44
CA LYS A 171 -35.63 0.21 -3.06
C LYS A 171 -34.52 0.51 -2.06
N VAL A 172 -34.74 0.25 -0.77
CA VAL A 172 -33.76 0.50 0.30
C VAL A 172 -33.23 -0.81 0.83
N LYS A 173 -31.92 -1.00 0.74
CA LYS A 173 -31.23 -2.14 1.32
C LYS A 173 -30.93 -1.88 2.78
N ILE A 174 -30.98 -2.93 3.60
CA ILE A 174 -30.56 -2.89 4.99
C ILE A 174 -29.53 -3.99 5.22
N TYR A 175 -28.32 -3.57 5.65
CA TYR A 175 -27.24 -4.49 5.97
C TYR A 175 -26.93 -4.42 7.47
N GLY A 176 -26.67 -5.60 8.07
CA GLY A 176 -26.32 -5.75 9.47
C GLY A 176 -24.87 -6.15 9.67
N LYS A 177 -24.06 -5.32 10.31
CA LYS A 177 -22.66 -5.60 10.66
C LYS A 177 -22.59 -6.54 11.85
N CYS A 178 -22.07 -7.76 11.67
CA CYS A 178 -22.15 -8.88 12.63
C CYS A 178 -21.16 -8.76 13.79
N GLU A 179 -21.26 -7.73 14.62
CA GLU A 179 -20.37 -7.49 15.76
C GLU A 179 -20.49 -8.53 16.88
N TYR A 180 -21.57 -9.31 16.91
CA TYR A 180 -21.70 -10.47 17.81
C TYR A 180 -20.71 -11.60 17.53
N LEU A 181 -20.01 -11.57 16.41
CA LEU A 181 -18.97 -12.55 16.04
C LEU A 181 -17.57 -12.18 16.55
N ASN A 182 -17.39 -11.05 17.22
CA ASN A 182 -16.16 -10.78 17.96
C ASN A 182 -15.96 -11.82 19.08
N PRO A 183 -14.71 -12.08 19.53
CA PRO A 183 -14.40 -13.17 20.47
C PRO A 183 -15.19 -13.17 21.78
N SER A 184 -15.47 -12.01 22.42
CA SER A 184 -16.33 -11.92 23.61
C SER A 184 -17.82 -11.92 23.26
N GLY A 185 -18.16 -11.96 21.97
CA GLY A 185 -19.53 -11.94 21.46
C GLY A 185 -20.16 -10.55 21.45
N SER A 186 -19.38 -9.48 21.25
CA SER A 186 -19.94 -8.12 21.12
C SER A 186 -18.99 -7.12 20.46
N ILE A 187 -19.58 -6.01 20.00
CA ILE A 187 -18.88 -4.83 19.46
C ILE A 187 -17.84 -4.23 20.42
N LYS A 188 -17.96 -4.48 21.73
CA LYS A 188 -17.09 -3.89 22.75
C LYS A 188 -15.68 -4.43 22.77
N ASP A 189 -15.39 -5.51 22.06
CA ASP A 189 -14.04 -6.03 21.89
C ASP A 189 -13.12 -5.01 21.23
N ARG A 190 -13.66 -4.21 20.29
CA ARG A 190 -12.91 -3.16 19.58
C ARG A 190 -12.39 -2.10 20.53
N ILE A 191 -13.26 -1.56 21.43
CA ILE A 191 -12.83 -0.53 22.38
C ILE A 191 -11.91 -1.10 23.45
N ALA A 192 -12.16 -2.31 23.94
CA ALA A 192 -11.28 -2.95 24.91
C ALA A 192 -9.86 -3.12 24.35
N GLN A 193 -9.76 -3.49 23.08
CA GLN A 193 -8.50 -3.62 22.38
C GLN A 193 -7.77 -2.28 22.26
N GLU A 194 -8.42 -1.24 21.74
CA GLU A 194 -7.80 0.06 21.46
C GLU A 194 -7.43 0.80 22.74
N ILE A 195 -8.32 0.87 23.73
CA ILE A 195 -8.07 1.56 24.99
C ILE A 195 -6.85 0.96 25.71
N LEU A 196 -6.80 -0.37 25.86
CA LEU A 196 -5.67 -1.00 26.54
C LEU A 196 -4.37 -0.90 25.73
N ALA A 197 -4.44 -0.95 24.40
CA ALA A 197 -3.26 -0.77 23.54
C ALA A 197 -2.69 0.65 23.67
N ARG A 198 -3.55 1.67 23.65
CA ARG A 198 -3.14 3.07 23.83
C ARG A 198 -2.60 3.35 25.21
N ALA A 199 -3.25 2.85 26.26
CA ALA A 199 -2.77 3.01 27.62
C ALA A 199 -1.37 2.40 27.85
N LEU A 200 -1.08 1.31 27.16
CA LEU A 200 0.26 0.71 27.16
C LEU A 200 1.28 1.55 26.36
N GLU A 201 0.86 2.06 25.19
CA GLU A 201 1.71 2.93 24.34
C GLU A 201 2.09 4.23 25.04
N THR A 202 1.11 4.87 25.71
CA THR A 202 1.31 6.13 26.44
C THR A 202 2.01 5.92 27.80
N GLY A 203 2.06 4.68 28.29
CA GLY A 203 2.62 4.34 29.60
C GLY A 203 1.69 4.69 30.77
N GLU A 204 0.42 4.92 30.53
CA GLU A 204 -0.62 5.05 31.57
C GLU A 204 -0.90 3.72 32.25
N LEU A 205 -0.97 2.63 31.46
CA LEU A 205 -1.04 1.26 31.97
C LEU A 205 0.35 0.61 31.92
N LYS A 206 0.81 0.10 33.07
CA LYS A 206 2.15 -0.52 33.23
C LYS A 206 2.03 -1.92 33.81
N ALA A 207 3.05 -2.73 33.62
CA ALA A 207 3.13 -4.04 34.26
C ALA A 207 2.95 -3.96 35.78
N GLY A 208 2.12 -4.84 36.34
CA GLY A 208 1.78 -4.87 37.76
C GLY A 208 0.65 -3.91 38.19
N MET A 209 0.04 -3.19 37.26
CA MET A 209 -1.20 -2.45 37.51
C MET A 209 -2.43 -3.34 37.31
N THR A 210 -3.53 -2.97 37.97
CA THR A 210 -4.85 -3.60 37.82
C THR A 210 -5.75 -2.70 36.98
N VAL A 211 -6.42 -3.26 35.99
CA VAL A 211 -7.39 -2.54 35.15
C VAL A 211 -8.74 -2.52 35.87
N VAL A 212 -9.35 -1.35 35.98
CA VAL A 212 -10.68 -1.16 36.58
C VAL A 212 -11.65 -0.64 35.53
N ALA A 213 -12.83 -1.19 35.41
CA ALA A 213 -13.83 -0.80 34.42
C ALA A 213 -15.23 -0.78 34.97
N ALA A 214 -15.89 0.39 34.93
CA ALA A 214 -17.33 0.54 35.23
C ALA A 214 -18.13 0.28 33.95
N THR A 215 -19.05 -0.69 33.99
CA THR A 215 -19.84 -1.08 32.83
C THR A 215 -21.10 -1.86 33.15
N SER A 216 -22.15 -1.64 32.37
CA SER A 216 -23.40 -2.37 32.42
C SER A 216 -23.39 -3.72 31.65
N GLY A 217 -22.22 -4.27 31.23
CA GLY A 217 -22.22 -5.63 30.70
C GLY A 217 -21.15 -5.95 29.64
N ASN A 218 -21.39 -5.71 28.36
CA ASN A 218 -20.53 -6.18 27.27
C ASN A 218 -19.09 -5.64 27.34
N THR A 219 -18.90 -4.40 27.74
CA THR A 219 -17.56 -3.82 27.92
C THR A 219 -16.78 -4.56 29.01
N GLY A 220 -17.44 -4.94 30.10
CA GLY A 220 -16.80 -5.73 31.16
C GLY A 220 -16.28 -7.06 30.67
N ALA A 221 -17.07 -7.81 29.90
CA ALA A 221 -16.64 -9.07 29.30
C ALA A 221 -15.48 -8.87 28.31
N ALA A 222 -15.53 -7.80 27.50
CA ALA A 222 -14.48 -7.46 26.53
C ALA A 222 -13.16 -7.06 27.22
N ILE A 223 -13.22 -6.21 28.28
CA ILE A 223 -12.05 -5.84 29.09
C ILE A 223 -11.51 -7.07 29.84
N ALA A 224 -12.38 -7.89 30.42
CA ALA A 224 -11.98 -9.12 31.10
C ALA A 224 -11.19 -10.05 30.16
N MET A 225 -11.71 -10.30 28.95
CA MET A 225 -11.03 -11.05 27.92
C MET A 225 -9.68 -10.39 27.53
N ALA A 226 -9.71 -9.11 27.25
CA ALA A 226 -8.53 -8.38 26.80
C ALA A 226 -7.43 -8.33 27.89
N CYS A 227 -7.79 -8.24 29.17
CA CYS A 227 -6.88 -8.35 30.30
C CYS A 227 -6.35 -9.77 30.48
N ALA A 228 -7.19 -10.78 30.38
CA ALA A 228 -6.78 -12.20 30.45
C ALA A 228 -5.74 -12.54 29.38
N ILE A 229 -5.95 -12.09 28.14
CA ILE A 229 -5.00 -12.27 27.03
C ILE A 229 -3.64 -11.59 27.32
N ARG A 230 -3.65 -10.43 28.00
CA ARG A 230 -2.47 -9.60 28.27
C ARG A 230 -1.80 -9.87 29.61
N GLY A 231 -2.42 -10.72 30.45
CA GLY A 231 -1.90 -11.03 31.79
C GLY A 231 -2.09 -9.90 32.82
N PHE A 232 -3.06 -8.98 32.61
CA PHE A 232 -3.40 -7.95 33.58
C PHE A 232 -4.48 -8.44 34.53
N PRO A 233 -4.34 -8.24 35.85
CA PRO A 233 -5.45 -8.36 36.77
C PRO A 233 -6.48 -7.28 36.47
N TYR A 234 -7.78 -7.59 36.71
CA TYR A 234 -8.85 -6.63 36.44
C TYR A 234 -9.99 -6.75 37.45
N ILE A 235 -10.70 -5.63 37.62
CA ILE A 235 -11.89 -5.47 38.40
C ILE A 235 -12.96 -4.85 37.50
N VAL A 236 -14.12 -5.50 37.43
CA VAL A 236 -15.27 -4.93 36.72
C VAL A 236 -16.33 -4.50 37.74
N ILE A 237 -16.80 -3.28 37.65
CA ILE A 237 -17.87 -2.72 38.46
C ILE A 237 -19.11 -2.65 37.60
N THR A 238 -20.16 -3.36 37.98
CA THR A 238 -21.43 -3.42 37.24
C THR A 238 -22.63 -3.15 38.17
N ASN A 239 -23.83 -3.04 37.62
CA ASN A 239 -25.03 -2.83 38.39
C ASN A 239 -25.95 -4.07 38.40
N GLN A 240 -26.95 -4.06 39.30
CA GLN A 240 -27.89 -5.17 39.50
C GLN A 240 -28.79 -5.47 38.27
N LYS A 241 -28.90 -4.55 37.31
CA LYS A 241 -29.67 -4.76 36.06
C LYS A 241 -28.93 -5.67 35.07
N THR A 242 -27.62 -5.86 35.24
CA THR A 242 -26.80 -6.68 34.35
C THR A 242 -27.21 -8.15 34.41
N SER A 243 -27.38 -8.78 33.27
CA SER A 243 -27.78 -10.20 33.19
C SER A 243 -26.75 -11.10 33.87
N LYS A 244 -27.23 -12.20 34.46
CA LYS A 244 -26.38 -13.18 35.15
C LYS A 244 -25.35 -13.76 34.23
N GLU A 245 -25.71 -14.04 32.96
CA GLU A 245 -24.85 -14.61 31.95
C GLU A 245 -23.62 -13.70 31.69
N LYS A 246 -23.82 -12.38 31.67
CA LYS A 246 -22.72 -11.41 31.50
C LYS A 246 -21.79 -11.36 32.72
N ILE A 247 -22.36 -11.37 33.93
CA ILE A 247 -21.56 -11.41 35.18
C ILE A 247 -20.73 -12.68 35.25
N ASP A 248 -21.34 -13.83 34.93
CA ASP A 248 -20.68 -15.12 34.96
C ASP A 248 -19.57 -15.19 33.89
N ALA A 249 -19.76 -14.62 32.70
CA ALA A 249 -18.75 -14.51 31.66
C ALA A 249 -17.54 -13.64 32.11
N MET A 250 -17.77 -12.50 32.75
CA MET A 250 -16.69 -11.68 33.30
C MET A 250 -15.85 -12.45 34.32
N ARG A 251 -16.48 -13.16 35.24
CA ARG A 251 -15.81 -14.00 36.26
C ARG A 251 -15.05 -15.16 35.63
N ALA A 252 -15.58 -15.75 34.56
CA ALA A 252 -14.97 -16.88 33.88
C ALA A 252 -13.58 -16.57 33.31
N TYR A 253 -13.29 -15.31 32.96
CA TYR A 253 -11.95 -14.87 32.54
C TYR A 253 -10.96 -14.68 33.69
N GLY A 254 -11.39 -14.89 34.97
CA GLY A 254 -10.52 -14.94 36.13
C GLY A 254 -10.39 -13.65 36.94
N GLY A 255 -11.15 -12.61 36.64
CA GLY A 255 -11.13 -11.35 37.37
C GLY A 255 -12.24 -11.23 38.43
N GLU A 256 -12.29 -10.07 39.07
CA GLU A 256 -13.22 -9.73 40.13
C GLU A 256 -14.38 -8.89 39.60
N VAL A 257 -15.58 -9.13 40.08
CA VAL A 257 -16.79 -8.38 39.67
C VAL A 257 -17.53 -7.86 40.92
N ILE A 258 -17.58 -6.55 41.01
CA ILE A 258 -18.33 -5.80 42.03
C ILE A 258 -19.70 -5.44 41.43
N VAL A 259 -20.79 -5.76 42.18
CA VAL A 259 -22.15 -5.44 41.73
C VAL A 259 -22.69 -4.27 42.59
N ALA A 260 -22.74 -3.10 41.98
CA ALA A 260 -23.24 -1.87 42.59
C ALA A 260 -24.79 -1.85 42.62
N PRO A 261 -25.42 -1.08 43.55
CA PRO A 261 -26.84 -0.87 43.57
C PRO A 261 -27.38 -0.28 42.27
N SER A 262 -28.62 -0.61 41.92
CA SER A 262 -29.33 -0.01 40.79
C SER A 262 -30.25 1.12 41.26
N GLY A 263 -30.48 2.12 40.39
CA GLY A 263 -31.40 3.22 40.63
C GLY A 263 -30.87 4.34 41.53
N VAL A 264 -29.55 4.35 41.80
CA VAL A 264 -28.90 5.50 42.44
C VAL A 264 -28.62 6.59 41.41
N PRO A 265 -28.78 7.87 41.77
CA PRO A 265 -28.45 9.00 40.88
C PRO A 265 -27.01 8.99 40.41
N ALA A 266 -26.74 9.61 39.23
CA ALA A 266 -25.42 9.62 38.63
C ALA A 266 -24.33 10.30 39.48
N ASP A 267 -24.73 11.25 40.33
CA ASP A 267 -23.85 11.96 41.26
C ASP A 267 -23.64 11.22 42.61
N HIS A 268 -24.37 10.13 42.84
CA HIS A 268 -24.28 9.37 44.10
C HIS A 268 -22.95 8.60 44.18
N PRO A 269 -22.23 8.57 45.34
CA PRO A 269 -20.96 7.86 45.50
C PRO A 269 -21.01 6.37 45.12
N ASP A 270 -22.14 5.71 45.36
CA ASP A 270 -22.36 4.28 45.07
C ASP A 270 -22.82 4.04 43.61
N HIS A 271 -22.89 5.08 42.79
CA HIS A 271 -23.05 4.90 41.34
C HIS A 271 -21.82 4.17 40.74
N TYR A 272 -22.04 3.13 39.94
CA TYR A 272 -20.98 2.24 39.49
C TYR A 272 -19.79 2.98 38.82
N GLN A 273 -20.01 4.11 38.11
CA GLN A 273 -18.97 4.94 37.53
C GLN A 273 -18.15 5.70 38.59
N ASN A 274 -18.81 6.22 39.64
CA ASN A 274 -18.16 6.94 40.72
C ASN A 274 -17.30 6.01 41.59
N ILE A 275 -17.69 4.76 41.72
CA ILE A 275 -16.88 3.72 42.38
C ILE A 275 -15.56 3.51 41.61
N GLU A 276 -15.57 3.39 40.26
CA GLU A 276 -14.35 3.30 39.45
C GLU A 276 -13.42 4.49 39.66
N ALA A 277 -13.95 5.70 39.52
CA ALA A 277 -13.20 6.94 39.72
C ALA A 277 -12.58 7.02 41.12
N THR A 278 -13.36 6.65 42.16
CA THR A 278 -12.90 6.65 43.55
C THR A 278 -11.79 5.63 43.80
N MET A 279 -11.93 4.41 43.25
CA MET A 279 -10.92 3.36 43.40
C MET A 279 -9.61 3.76 42.73
N CYS A 280 -9.66 4.31 41.51
CA CYS A 280 -8.50 4.77 40.80
C CYS A 280 -7.81 5.96 41.47
N ALA A 281 -8.57 6.91 42.02
CA ALA A 281 -8.03 8.03 42.79
C ALA A 281 -7.33 7.60 44.09
N LYS A 282 -7.83 6.57 44.76
CA LYS A 282 -7.24 6.03 46.00
C LYS A 282 -6.00 5.15 45.78
N ASN A 283 -5.86 4.56 44.62
CA ASN A 283 -4.76 3.61 44.36
C ASN A 283 -4.07 3.85 43.00
N PRO A 284 -2.84 4.38 42.99
CA PRO A 284 -2.10 4.69 41.75
C PRO A 284 -1.65 3.44 40.94
N LYS A 285 -1.89 2.23 41.45
CA LYS A 285 -1.69 0.98 40.71
C LYS A 285 -2.95 0.56 39.95
N PHE A 286 -4.03 1.31 40.03
CA PHE A 286 -5.22 1.05 39.28
C PHE A 286 -5.26 1.94 38.02
N TYR A 287 -5.65 1.34 36.88
CA TYR A 287 -5.92 2.03 35.63
C TYR A 287 -7.42 1.97 35.34
N GLY A 288 -8.07 3.11 35.35
CA GLY A 288 -9.49 3.25 35.01
C GLY A 288 -9.70 3.29 33.52
N VAL A 289 -10.58 2.46 32.99
CA VAL A 289 -10.92 2.41 31.55
C VAL A 289 -11.69 3.64 31.12
N ASN A 290 -12.56 4.16 31.97
CA ASN A 290 -13.44 5.32 31.75
C ASN A 290 -14.04 5.36 30.34
N GLN A 291 -14.79 4.34 29.96
CA GLN A 291 -15.30 4.16 28.59
C GLN A 291 -16.19 5.32 28.08
N TYR A 292 -16.69 6.15 28.97
CA TYR A 292 -17.64 7.23 28.65
C TYR A 292 -16.96 8.54 28.22
N ASP A 293 -15.74 8.79 28.72
CA ASP A 293 -14.97 10.01 28.43
C ASP A 293 -13.63 9.73 27.74
N ASN A 294 -13.27 8.47 27.57
CA ASN A 294 -12.01 8.08 26.95
C ASN A 294 -12.08 8.24 25.43
N PRO A 295 -11.32 9.16 24.82
CA PRO A 295 -11.37 9.42 23.37
C PRO A 295 -11.00 8.21 22.52
N TYR A 296 -10.20 7.29 23.04
CA TYR A 296 -9.83 6.05 22.34
C TYR A 296 -11.01 5.13 22.06
N ASN A 297 -12.16 5.36 22.72
CA ASN A 297 -13.39 4.65 22.41
C ASN A 297 -13.93 5.00 21.01
N ALA A 298 -14.01 6.27 20.63
CA ALA A 298 -14.42 6.67 19.28
C ALA A 298 -13.34 6.30 18.26
N ASP A 299 -12.06 6.50 18.59
CA ASP A 299 -10.92 6.14 17.74
C ASP A 299 -10.93 4.66 17.31
N ALA A 300 -11.38 3.74 18.19
CA ALA A 300 -11.47 2.32 17.87
C ALA A 300 -12.39 2.05 16.67
N TYR A 301 -13.50 2.76 16.57
CA TYR A 301 -14.47 2.58 15.49
C TYR A 301 -14.09 3.36 14.23
N GLU A 302 -13.52 4.54 14.38
CA GLU A 302 -12.99 5.32 13.26
C GLU A 302 -11.90 4.55 12.51
N LYS A 303 -11.01 3.84 13.23
CA LYS A 303 -9.91 3.08 12.63
C LYS A 303 -10.28 1.70 12.14
N THR A 304 -11.44 1.16 12.56
CA THR A 304 -11.77 -0.25 12.26
C THR A 304 -13.15 -0.42 11.65
N LEU A 305 -14.23 -0.07 12.38
CA LEU A 305 -15.60 -0.34 11.94
C LEU A 305 -16.00 0.49 10.73
N GLY A 306 -15.66 1.78 10.72
CA GLY A 306 -15.94 2.67 9.60
C GLY A 306 -15.29 2.17 8.30
N PRO A 307 -13.96 1.92 8.26
CA PRO A 307 -13.29 1.34 7.10
C PRO A 307 -13.86 -0.01 6.65
N GLU A 308 -14.24 -0.88 7.60
CA GLU A 308 -14.84 -2.16 7.27
C GLU A 308 -16.22 -2.00 6.62
N ILE A 309 -17.07 -1.10 7.12
CA ILE A 309 -18.40 -0.82 6.54
C ILE A 309 -18.22 -0.27 5.12
N TRP A 310 -17.39 0.74 4.95
CA TRP A 310 -17.11 1.33 3.66
C TRP A 310 -16.63 0.30 2.64
N SER A 311 -15.64 -0.50 3.01
CA SER A 311 -15.09 -1.56 2.14
C SER A 311 -16.09 -2.67 1.83
N GLN A 312 -16.89 -3.12 2.81
CA GLN A 312 -17.84 -4.23 2.63
C GLN A 312 -19.10 -3.83 1.87
N THR A 313 -19.44 -2.55 1.85
CA THR A 313 -20.53 -2.01 1.03
C THR A 313 -20.02 -1.54 -0.34
N GLU A 314 -18.72 -1.63 -0.59
CA GLU A 314 -18.10 -1.07 -1.79
C GLU A 314 -18.45 0.44 -1.95
N GLY A 315 -18.54 1.17 -0.80
CA GLY A 315 -18.95 2.57 -0.71
C GLY A 315 -20.45 2.85 -1.01
N ALA A 316 -21.27 1.82 -1.21
CA ALA A 316 -22.70 2.02 -1.46
C ALA A 316 -23.52 2.39 -0.20
N VAL A 317 -22.88 2.53 0.97
CA VAL A 317 -23.56 2.96 2.19
C VAL A 317 -23.98 4.42 2.07
N THR A 318 -25.27 4.69 2.18
CA THR A 318 -25.84 6.04 2.18
C THR A 318 -26.25 6.51 3.58
N HIS A 319 -26.57 5.54 4.46
CA HIS A 319 -27.02 5.83 5.82
C HIS A 319 -26.38 4.85 6.79
N PHE A 320 -25.92 5.33 7.93
CA PHE A 320 -25.43 4.52 9.03
C PHE A 320 -26.32 4.73 10.26
N VAL A 321 -26.88 3.65 10.81
CA VAL A 321 -27.78 3.68 11.97
C VAL A 321 -27.13 2.97 13.15
N ALA A 322 -26.98 3.63 14.28
CA ALA A 322 -26.45 3.03 15.49
C ALA A 322 -27.05 3.64 16.76
N GLY A 323 -27.19 2.82 17.79
CA GLY A 323 -27.65 3.25 19.11
C GLY A 323 -26.61 4.03 19.89
N GLY A 324 -27.04 5.04 20.63
CA GLY A 324 -26.22 5.78 21.59
C GLY A 324 -26.18 5.06 22.94
N SER A 325 -24.95 4.93 23.48
CA SER A 325 -24.68 4.52 24.87
C SER A 325 -23.45 5.28 25.35
N THR A 326 -22.21 4.81 25.02
CA THR A 326 -21.00 5.61 25.24
C THR A 326 -20.79 6.66 24.15
N GLY A 327 -21.56 6.63 23.08
CA GLY A 327 -21.36 7.50 21.90
C GLY A 327 -20.27 7.06 20.94
N GLY A 328 -19.30 6.24 21.37
CA GLY A 328 -18.12 5.93 20.57
C GLY A 328 -18.41 5.28 19.22
N THR A 329 -19.37 4.36 19.13
CA THR A 329 -19.72 3.66 17.88
C THR A 329 -20.22 4.64 16.82
N ILE A 330 -21.19 5.49 17.17
CA ILE A 330 -21.80 6.43 16.22
C ILE A 330 -20.83 7.56 15.86
N THR A 331 -20.11 8.09 16.84
CA THR A 331 -19.11 9.15 16.65
C THR A 331 -17.95 8.67 15.79
N GLY A 332 -17.26 7.58 16.16
CA GLY A 332 -16.08 7.12 15.45
C GLY A 332 -16.37 6.61 14.05
N THR A 333 -17.48 5.84 13.90
CA THR A 333 -17.89 5.40 12.55
C THR A 333 -18.35 6.58 11.70
N GLY A 334 -19.10 7.53 12.30
CA GLY A 334 -19.55 8.74 11.61
C GLY A 334 -18.39 9.63 11.15
N ARG A 335 -17.36 9.81 11.99
CA ARG A 335 -16.12 10.51 11.58
C ARG A 335 -15.51 9.93 10.34
N TYR A 336 -15.30 8.61 10.35
CA TYR A 336 -14.72 7.95 9.18
C TYR A 336 -15.62 8.04 7.94
N LEU A 337 -16.89 7.66 8.06
CA LEU A 337 -17.80 7.65 6.91
C LEU A 337 -17.95 9.04 6.29
N LYS A 338 -18.09 10.08 7.13
CA LYS A 338 -18.14 11.47 6.62
C LYS A 338 -16.82 11.99 6.09
N SER A 339 -15.69 11.42 6.51
CA SER A 339 -14.38 11.77 5.94
C SER A 339 -14.15 11.21 4.54
N VAL A 340 -14.80 10.09 4.21
CA VAL A 340 -14.73 9.46 2.90
C VAL A 340 -15.88 9.88 1.99
N ASP A 341 -17.06 10.12 2.55
CA ASP A 341 -18.22 10.68 1.85
C ASP A 341 -19.07 11.53 2.82
N PRO A 342 -19.01 12.89 2.72
CA PRO A 342 -19.78 13.79 3.57
C PRO A 342 -21.31 13.68 3.39
N THR A 343 -21.80 13.07 2.32
CA THR A 343 -23.22 12.92 2.04
C THR A 343 -23.87 11.80 2.85
N ILE A 344 -23.09 10.84 3.36
CA ILE A 344 -23.58 9.75 4.18
C ILE A 344 -24.27 10.31 5.45
N LYS A 345 -25.49 9.87 5.67
CA LYS A 345 -26.30 10.30 6.81
C LYS A 345 -26.09 9.38 8.01
N ILE A 346 -25.77 9.96 9.14
CA ILE A 346 -25.54 9.25 10.39
C ILE A 346 -26.79 9.45 11.28
N VAL A 347 -27.44 8.36 11.63
CA VAL A 347 -28.75 8.39 12.33
C VAL A 347 -28.63 7.69 13.68
N LEU A 348 -28.95 8.41 14.73
CA LEU A 348 -29.00 7.92 16.09
C LEU A 348 -30.27 7.10 16.34
N ALA A 349 -30.13 5.88 16.82
CA ALA A 349 -31.22 5.07 17.33
C ALA A 349 -31.25 5.20 18.87
N ASP A 350 -32.29 5.79 19.46
CA ASP A 350 -32.35 6.02 20.89
C ASP A 350 -33.62 5.40 21.53
N PRO A 351 -33.50 4.68 22.68
CA PRO A 351 -34.67 4.10 23.33
C PRO A 351 -35.47 5.17 24.07
N LYS A 352 -36.77 5.04 24.01
CA LYS A 352 -37.68 5.91 24.74
C LYS A 352 -37.36 5.91 26.23
N GLY A 353 -37.04 7.08 26.79
CA GLY A 353 -36.64 7.24 28.16
C GLY A 353 -35.17 7.59 28.37
N SER A 354 -34.33 7.40 27.37
CA SER A 354 -32.96 7.90 27.32
C SER A 354 -32.97 9.42 27.17
N VAL A 355 -31.94 10.08 27.69
CA VAL A 355 -31.76 11.55 27.56
C VAL A 355 -31.17 11.98 26.22
N LEU A 356 -30.60 11.06 25.40
CA LEU A 356 -29.93 11.43 24.18
C LEU A 356 -30.86 12.03 23.13
N TRP A 357 -32.11 11.54 23.07
CA TRP A 357 -33.13 12.13 22.21
C TRP A 357 -33.46 13.55 22.62
N ASP A 358 -33.72 13.78 23.94
CA ASP A 358 -34.08 15.10 24.44
C ASP A 358 -32.95 16.10 24.24
N TYR A 359 -31.72 15.67 24.39
CA TYR A 359 -30.53 16.49 24.12
C TYR A 359 -30.37 16.84 22.64
N PHE A 360 -30.46 15.83 21.76
CA PHE A 360 -30.17 15.99 20.32
C PHE A 360 -31.34 16.60 19.53
N VAL A 361 -32.58 16.19 19.83
CA VAL A 361 -33.76 16.55 19.05
C VAL A 361 -34.50 17.74 19.65
N ASN A 362 -34.64 17.75 20.97
CA ASN A 362 -35.40 18.77 21.69
C ASN A 362 -34.52 19.93 22.20
N ASP A 363 -33.20 19.84 21.98
CA ASP A 363 -32.18 20.84 22.35
C ASP A 363 -32.28 21.23 23.84
N ILE A 364 -32.59 20.24 24.71
CA ILE A 364 -32.70 20.45 26.15
C ILE A 364 -31.30 20.52 26.75
N PRO A 365 -30.94 21.56 27.53
CA PRO A 365 -29.65 21.66 28.20
C PRO A 365 -29.37 20.45 29.10
N GLU A 366 -28.11 20.07 29.23
CA GLU A 366 -27.70 18.85 29.94
C GLU A 366 -28.19 18.86 31.41
N GLU A 367 -28.21 20.02 32.09
CA GLU A 367 -28.65 20.23 33.45
C GLU A 367 -30.18 20.06 33.64
N GLU A 368 -30.96 20.10 32.55
CA GLU A 368 -32.42 19.94 32.59
C GLU A 368 -32.90 18.54 32.15
N LEU A 369 -31.98 17.68 31.74
CA LEU A 369 -32.29 16.34 31.24
C LEU A 369 -32.79 15.41 32.35
N VAL A 370 -33.89 14.68 32.10
CA VAL A 370 -34.47 13.72 33.05
C VAL A 370 -34.65 12.35 32.36
N ALA A 371 -33.84 11.39 32.74
CA ALA A 371 -33.96 10.02 32.26
C ALA A 371 -35.21 9.31 32.84
N LYS A 372 -35.81 8.45 31.99
CA LYS A 372 -36.88 7.53 32.39
C LYS A 372 -36.38 6.08 32.25
N SER A 373 -37.11 5.12 32.75
CA SER A 373 -36.72 3.71 32.69
C SER A 373 -37.01 3.09 31.32
N TRP A 374 -36.09 2.26 30.80
CA TRP A 374 -36.25 1.38 29.64
C TRP A 374 -35.63 0.01 29.93
N GLU A 375 -35.99 -1.02 29.15
CA GLU A 375 -35.55 -2.42 29.34
C GLU A 375 -34.47 -2.89 28.35
N VAL A 376 -34.22 -2.19 27.23
CA VAL A 376 -33.15 -2.54 26.28
C VAL A 376 -31.81 -2.29 26.92
N GLU A 377 -31.04 -3.37 27.11
CA GLU A 377 -29.69 -3.26 27.68
C GLU A 377 -28.64 -2.82 26.64
N GLY A 378 -27.69 -1.99 27.08
CA GLY A 378 -26.49 -1.63 26.30
C GLY A 378 -26.68 -0.47 25.31
N VAL A 379 -27.81 0.21 25.37
CA VAL A 379 -28.16 1.41 24.59
C VAL A 379 -28.99 2.36 25.45
N GLY A 380 -28.98 3.65 25.11
CA GLY A 380 -29.56 4.71 25.90
C GLY A 380 -28.71 5.13 27.08
N LYS A 381 -28.90 6.34 27.56
CA LYS A 381 -28.15 6.97 28.67
C LYS A 381 -29.01 7.86 29.55
N ASP A 382 -28.54 8.05 30.77
CA ASP A 382 -29.07 8.91 31.82
C ASP A 382 -28.29 10.24 31.98
N SER A 383 -27.20 10.40 31.24
CA SER A 383 -26.34 11.58 31.15
C SER A 383 -25.66 11.63 29.79
N ILE A 384 -25.13 12.76 29.39
CA ILE A 384 -24.42 12.88 28.08
C ILE A 384 -22.99 12.38 28.24
N PRO A 385 -22.55 11.35 27.46
CA PRO A 385 -21.17 10.87 27.50
C PRO A 385 -20.24 11.83 26.80
N GLY A 386 -19.03 12.08 27.33
CA GLY A 386 -18.04 12.95 26.74
C GLY A 386 -17.46 12.45 25.41
N VAL A 387 -17.66 11.15 25.10
CA VAL A 387 -17.25 10.57 23.79
C VAL A 387 -18.26 10.83 22.69
N LEU A 388 -19.51 11.18 23.02
CA LEU A 388 -20.56 11.45 22.04
C LEU A 388 -20.35 12.81 21.37
N ASP A 389 -20.16 12.80 20.06
CA ASP A 389 -20.02 14.01 19.26
C ASP A 389 -21.20 14.13 18.29
N THR A 390 -22.11 15.04 18.63
CA THR A 390 -23.37 15.24 17.88
C THR A 390 -23.15 16.02 16.58
N GLU A 391 -21.96 16.55 16.31
CA GLU A 391 -21.67 17.22 15.03
C GLU A 391 -21.73 16.24 13.85
N TYR A 392 -21.38 14.98 14.08
CA TYR A 392 -21.44 13.94 13.07
C TYR A 392 -22.83 13.30 12.90
N ILE A 393 -23.82 13.62 13.73
CA ILE A 393 -25.16 13.05 13.69
C ILE A 393 -26.09 13.96 12.87
N ASP A 394 -26.70 13.40 11.82
CA ASP A 394 -27.61 14.11 10.92
C ASP A 394 -29.07 13.96 11.33
N GLY A 395 -29.43 12.85 11.97
CA GLY A 395 -30.81 12.60 12.37
C GLY A 395 -30.96 11.60 13.51
N ALA A 396 -32.14 11.40 13.98
CA ALA A 396 -32.44 10.44 15.04
C ALA A 396 -33.80 9.74 14.83
N VAL A 397 -33.89 8.49 15.35
CA VAL A 397 -35.10 7.68 15.42
C VAL A 397 -35.29 7.22 16.87
N MET A 398 -36.46 7.52 17.50
CA MET A 398 -36.80 6.99 18.80
C MET A 398 -37.48 5.62 18.66
N GLY A 399 -36.95 4.60 19.35
CA GLY A 399 -37.54 3.27 19.42
C GLY A 399 -38.07 2.93 20.80
N ASP A 400 -38.93 1.91 20.92
CA ASP A 400 -39.40 1.37 22.18
C ASP A 400 -38.94 -0.06 22.42
N ASP A 401 -38.99 -0.51 23.69
CA ASP A 401 -38.54 -1.84 24.11
C ASP A 401 -39.28 -2.98 23.37
N SER A 402 -40.59 -2.87 23.22
CA SER A 402 -41.43 -3.91 22.58
C SER A 402 -41.07 -4.11 21.14
N SER A 403 -40.89 -3.01 20.38
CA SER A 403 -40.49 -3.05 18.96
C SER A 403 -39.07 -3.58 18.81
N SER A 404 -38.16 -3.20 19.70
CA SER A 404 -36.79 -3.69 19.74
C SER A 404 -36.71 -5.21 19.97
N PHE A 405 -37.43 -5.71 20.95
CA PHE A 405 -37.44 -7.14 21.30
C PHE A 405 -38.19 -7.98 20.25
N ARG A 406 -39.30 -7.47 19.73
CA ARG A 406 -40.02 -8.18 18.66
C ARG A 406 -39.15 -8.26 17.39
N MET A 407 -38.39 -7.20 17.06
CA MET A 407 -37.52 -7.21 15.90
C MET A 407 -36.48 -8.34 15.97
N VAL A 408 -35.76 -8.51 17.09
CA VAL A 408 -34.74 -9.58 17.20
C VAL A 408 -35.35 -10.97 17.22
N ARG A 409 -36.56 -11.12 17.76
CA ARG A 409 -37.31 -12.39 17.70
C ARG A 409 -37.71 -12.71 16.26
N THR A 410 -38.18 -11.71 15.50
CA THR A 410 -38.55 -11.89 14.11
C THR A 410 -37.31 -12.28 13.26
N VAL A 411 -36.14 -11.65 13.47
CA VAL A 411 -34.89 -12.04 12.85
C VAL A 411 -34.50 -13.48 13.21
N ALA A 412 -34.66 -13.87 14.48
CA ALA A 412 -34.38 -15.23 14.91
C ALA A 412 -35.30 -16.26 14.24
N GLU A 413 -36.59 -15.93 14.09
CA GLU A 413 -37.62 -16.76 13.49
C GLU A 413 -37.44 -16.92 11.97
N SER A 414 -37.01 -15.85 11.25
CA SER A 414 -36.89 -15.84 9.78
C SER A 414 -35.47 -16.18 9.28
N SER A 415 -34.45 -15.62 9.92
CA SER A 415 -33.07 -15.68 9.43
C SER A 415 -32.16 -16.56 10.32
N GLY A 416 -32.68 -17.09 11.46
CA GLY A 416 -31.92 -17.98 12.33
C GLY A 416 -30.82 -17.30 13.16
N VAL A 417 -30.82 -15.96 13.27
CA VAL A 417 -29.77 -15.19 13.96
C VAL A 417 -30.29 -14.69 15.30
N LEU A 418 -29.68 -15.14 16.40
CA LEU A 418 -30.00 -14.68 17.76
C LEU A 418 -29.24 -13.40 18.10
N LEU A 419 -29.97 -12.29 18.32
CA LEU A 419 -29.43 -10.97 18.56
C LEU A 419 -29.87 -10.39 19.91
N GLY A 420 -29.07 -9.51 20.50
CA GLY A 420 -29.44 -8.77 21.71
C GLY A 420 -30.36 -7.58 21.43
N GLY A 421 -30.97 -7.03 22.48
CA GLY A 421 -31.99 -5.98 22.37
C GLY A 421 -31.52 -4.70 21.68
N SER A 422 -30.27 -4.28 21.90
CA SER A 422 -29.68 -3.11 21.23
C SER A 422 -29.54 -3.31 19.69
N SER A 423 -29.33 -4.54 19.23
CA SER A 423 -29.38 -4.86 17.79
C SER A 423 -30.81 -4.73 17.25
N GLY A 424 -31.82 -5.08 18.08
CA GLY A 424 -33.22 -4.91 17.72
C GLY A 424 -33.62 -3.45 17.60
N LEU A 425 -33.16 -2.60 18.49
CA LEU A 425 -33.39 -1.16 18.40
C LEU A 425 -32.74 -0.58 17.12
N ASN A 426 -31.49 -0.93 16.87
CA ASN A 426 -30.79 -0.50 15.69
C ASN A 426 -31.50 -0.91 14.38
N LEU A 427 -31.94 -2.17 14.31
CA LEU A 427 -32.62 -2.68 13.12
C LEU A 427 -34.04 -2.12 12.98
N HIS A 428 -34.74 -1.88 14.12
CA HIS A 428 -36.03 -1.20 14.10
C HIS A 428 -35.88 0.24 13.58
N ALA A 429 -34.88 0.97 14.05
CA ALA A 429 -34.61 2.33 13.55
C ALA A 429 -34.22 2.34 12.07
N ALA A 430 -33.42 1.37 11.61
CA ALA A 430 -33.10 1.21 10.20
C ALA A 430 -34.35 0.91 9.34
N ARG A 431 -35.29 0.09 9.86
CA ARG A 431 -36.57 -0.21 9.23
C ARG A 431 -37.46 1.04 9.16
N VAL A 432 -37.53 1.84 10.24
CA VAL A 432 -38.25 3.13 10.24
C VAL A 432 -37.61 4.07 9.21
N LEU A 433 -36.30 4.25 9.25
CA LEU A 433 -35.59 5.11 8.29
C LEU A 433 -35.86 4.68 6.83
N SER A 434 -35.92 3.37 6.56
CA SER A 434 -36.17 2.88 5.20
C SER A 434 -37.52 3.32 4.63
N SER A 435 -38.50 3.63 5.48
CA SER A 435 -39.81 4.16 5.02
C SER A 435 -39.78 5.67 4.72
N HIS A 436 -38.74 6.39 5.16
CA HIS A 436 -38.61 7.83 5.03
C HIS A 436 -37.62 8.28 3.93
N ILE A 437 -36.93 7.35 3.28
CA ILE A 437 -35.99 7.63 2.18
C ILE A 437 -36.45 6.96 0.88
N LYS A 438 -36.15 7.59 -0.26
CA LYS A 438 -36.60 7.12 -1.58
C LYS A 438 -35.86 5.82 -2.01
N GLU A 439 -34.56 5.79 -1.84
CA GLU A 439 -33.67 4.68 -2.16
C GLU A 439 -32.37 4.81 -1.36
N GLY A 440 -31.58 3.76 -1.29
CA GLY A 440 -30.28 3.79 -0.62
C GLY A 440 -29.90 2.49 0.09
N THR A 441 -28.73 2.51 0.71
CA THR A 441 -28.21 1.40 1.49
C THR A 441 -27.98 1.84 2.93
N ILE A 442 -28.76 1.27 3.84
CA ILE A 442 -28.64 1.49 5.28
C ILE A 442 -27.73 0.41 5.85
N VAL A 443 -26.70 0.80 6.58
CA VAL A 443 -25.92 -0.13 7.39
C VAL A 443 -26.21 0.09 8.86
N THR A 444 -26.50 -0.99 9.57
CA THR A 444 -26.69 -0.95 11.01
C THR A 444 -25.85 -1.99 11.73
N VAL A 445 -25.78 -1.90 13.07
CA VAL A 445 -24.87 -2.73 13.87
C VAL A 445 -25.66 -3.78 14.65
N LEU A 446 -25.28 -5.05 14.47
CA LEU A 446 -25.75 -6.19 15.26
C LEU A 446 -24.78 -6.38 16.43
N CYS A 447 -25.06 -5.66 17.53
CA CYS A 447 -24.11 -5.33 18.59
C CYS A 447 -23.58 -6.53 19.35
N ASP A 448 -24.46 -7.48 19.71
CA ASP A 448 -24.11 -8.66 20.50
C ASP A 448 -25.05 -9.84 20.28
N SER A 449 -24.65 -11.01 20.78
CA SER A 449 -25.40 -12.28 20.64
C SER A 449 -26.59 -12.37 21.58
N GLY A 450 -27.73 -12.83 21.05
CA GLY A 450 -28.95 -13.13 21.82
C GLY A 450 -28.78 -14.25 22.85
N VAL A 451 -27.73 -15.06 22.75
CA VAL A 451 -27.41 -16.08 23.77
C VAL A 451 -27.22 -15.48 25.17
N LYS A 452 -26.85 -14.21 25.25
CA LYS A 452 -26.69 -13.45 26.50
C LYS A 452 -28.03 -13.02 27.15
N TYR A 453 -29.17 -13.31 26.50
CA TYR A 453 -30.50 -12.81 26.86
C TYR A 453 -31.58 -13.90 26.81
N LEU A 454 -31.21 -15.18 26.87
CA LEU A 454 -32.15 -16.31 26.80
C LEU A 454 -33.14 -16.32 27.98
N SER A 455 -32.74 -15.76 29.11
CA SER A 455 -33.61 -15.62 30.32
C SER A 455 -34.54 -14.40 30.27
N LYS A 456 -34.41 -13.54 29.28
CA LYS A 456 -35.15 -12.27 29.13
C LYS A 456 -35.89 -12.19 27.78
N ILE A 457 -35.23 -11.63 26.75
CA ILE A 457 -35.81 -11.34 25.43
C ILE A 457 -36.40 -12.58 24.75
N TYR A 458 -35.79 -13.75 24.97
CA TYR A 458 -36.21 -15.02 24.38
C TYR A 458 -37.01 -15.90 25.34
N ASN A 459 -37.49 -15.34 26.48
CA ASN A 459 -38.37 -15.98 27.46
C ASN A 459 -39.73 -15.32 27.41
N ASP A 460 -40.76 -16.09 27.01
CA ASP A 460 -42.12 -15.60 26.84
C ASP A 460 -42.76 -15.16 28.17
N GLU A 461 -42.49 -15.89 29.28
CA GLU A 461 -43.02 -15.53 30.62
C GLU A 461 -42.44 -14.18 31.07
N TRP A 462 -41.17 -13.93 30.80
CA TRP A 462 -40.55 -12.66 31.14
C TRP A 462 -41.13 -11.49 30.32
N LEU A 463 -41.34 -11.68 29.01
CA LEU A 463 -41.92 -10.66 28.12
C LEU A 463 -43.36 -10.32 28.54
N GLN A 464 -44.16 -11.35 28.82
CA GLN A 464 -45.56 -11.19 29.30
C GLN A 464 -45.61 -10.46 30.65
N ALA A 465 -44.76 -10.83 31.60
CA ALA A 465 -44.67 -10.17 32.89
C ALA A 465 -44.33 -8.69 32.79
N LYS A 466 -43.55 -8.30 31.74
CA LYS A 466 -43.20 -6.92 31.45
C LYS A 466 -44.14 -6.21 30.47
N ASN A 467 -45.14 -6.92 29.92
CA ASN A 467 -46.09 -6.41 28.91
C ASN A 467 -45.36 -5.97 27.62
N LEU A 468 -44.30 -6.74 27.18
CA LEU A 468 -43.43 -6.50 26.04
C LEU A 468 -43.64 -7.50 24.90
N ASP A 469 -44.56 -8.45 24.99
CA ASP A 469 -44.92 -9.48 24.03
C ASP A 469 -45.83 -8.97 22.90
N LYS A 470 -45.52 -7.79 22.34
CA LYS A 470 -46.35 -7.13 21.33
C LYS A 470 -45.93 -7.48 19.91
N PRO A 471 -46.88 -7.42 18.95
CA PRO A 471 -46.51 -7.58 17.54
C PRO A 471 -45.54 -6.50 17.06
N LEU A 472 -44.85 -6.74 15.96
CA LEU A 472 -43.97 -5.75 15.35
C LEU A 472 -44.76 -4.50 14.97
N ALA A 473 -44.29 -3.35 15.42
CA ALA A 473 -45.03 -2.10 15.23
C ALA A 473 -45.04 -1.65 13.76
N ASP A 474 -46.10 -0.94 13.39
CA ASP A 474 -46.20 -0.25 12.12
C ASP A 474 -45.21 0.93 12.09
N VAL A 475 -44.34 0.99 11.06
CA VAL A 475 -43.32 2.05 10.90
C VAL A 475 -43.94 3.45 10.76
N SER A 476 -45.17 3.56 10.26
CA SER A 476 -45.86 4.85 10.11
C SER A 476 -46.12 5.60 11.42
N LYS A 477 -45.90 4.94 12.57
CA LYS A 477 -46.04 5.53 13.91
C LYS A 477 -44.76 6.17 14.42
N TYR A 478 -43.68 6.05 13.70
CA TYR A 478 -42.36 6.59 14.06
C TYR A 478 -41.90 7.61 13.05
N GLU A 479 -41.18 8.60 13.52
CA GLU A 479 -40.63 9.70 12.73
C GLU A 479 -39.12 9.63 12.72
N VAL A 480 -38.53 10.14 11.64
CA VAL A 480 -37.08 10.41 11.56
C VAL A 480 -36.91 11.92 11.73
N HIS A 481 -36.23 12.32 12.79
CA HIS A 481 -35.90 13.71 13.02
C HIS A 481 -34.55 14.04 12.35
N TRP A 482 -34.51 15.04 11.49
CA TRP A 482 -33.31 15.53 10.80
C TRP A 482 -32.85 16.87 11.37
N LYS A 483 -31.52 16.99 11.66
CA LYS A 483 -30.90 18.14 12.36
C LYS A 483 -31.07 19.49 11.64
N ASN A 484 -31.29 19.56 10.37
CA ASN A 484 -31.38 20.82 9.61
C ASN A 484 -32.48 20.84 8.55
N GLY A 485 -33.67 20.38 8.87
CA GLY A 485 -34.76 20.36 7.88
C GLY A 485 -34.30 19.72 6.55
N SER A 486 -35.05 18.85 5.97
CA SER A 486 -34.68 18.13 4.76
C SER A 486 -33.94 19.01 3.73
N HIS A 487 -32.64 18.92 3.65
CA HIS A 487 -31.93 19.27 2.45
C HIS A 487 -31.97 18.02 1.56
N GLU A 488 -32.97 17.97 0.70
CA GLU A 488 -32.84 17.24 -0.56
C GLU A 488 -31.69 17.93 -1.30
N VAL A 489 -30.58 17.21 -1.50
CA VAL A 489 -29.55 17.63 -2.46
C VAL A 489 -30.26 17.76 -3.80
N THR A 490 -30.27 18.95 -4.35
CA THR A 490 -30.91 19.22 -5.65
C THR A 490 -30.18 18.44 -6.73
N GLU A 491 -30.94 17.86 -7.67
CA GLU A 491 -30.46 17.04 -8.79
C GLU A 491 -29.47 17.76 -9.72
N ASP A 492 -29.19 19.05 -9.52
CA ASP A 492 -28.37 19.88 -10.41
C ASP A 492 -26.86 19.79 -10.16
N GLU A 493 -26.38 19.24 -9.02
CA GLU A 493 -24.94 19.05 -8.74
C GLU A 493 -24.42 17.64 -9.10
N GLU A 494 -25.30 16.69 -9.43
CA GLU A 494 -24.93 15.29 -9.68
C GLU A 494 -24.37 14.99 -11.07
N ASN A 495 -24.40 15.93 -12.02
CA ASN A 495 -24.24 15.60 -13.45
C ASN A 495 -23.15 16.36 -14.21
N ASP A 496 -22.15 16.95 -13.55
CA ASP A 496 -21.04 17.64 -14.24
C ASP A 496 -19.91 16.71 -14.72
N SER A 497 -19.92 15.44 -14.35
CA SER A 497 -18.94 14.45 -14.80
C SER A 497 -19.52 13.56 -15.91
N LEU A 498 -18.74 13.31 -16.96
CA LEU A 498 -19.12 12.42 -18.07
C LEU A 498 -19.50 10.99 -17.60
N TRP A 499 -18.89 10.54 -16.52
CA TRP A 499 -19.04 9.18 -16.01
C TRP A 499 -19.95 9.09 -14.76
N GLY A 500 -20.28 10.24 -14.12
CA GLY A 500 -21.01 10.31 -12.86
C GLY A 500 -20.16 9.94 -11.63
N ARG A 501 -20.51 10.51 -10.47
CA ARG A 501 -19.75 10.30 -9.21
C ARG A 501 -19.64 8.84 -8.79
N GLU A 502 -20.69 8.05 -8.97
CA GLU A 502 -20.68 6.63 -8.58
C GLU A 502 -19.62 5.84 -9.34
N GLN A 503 -19.43 6.15 -10.63
CA GLN A 503 -18.42 5.48 -11.45
C GLN A 503 -17.02 5.94 -11.05
N GLU A 504 -16.82 7.23 -10.80
CA GLU A 504 -15.54 7.78 -10.30
C GLU A 504 -15.15 7.17 -8.97
N GLU A 505 -16.09 7.04 -8.01
CA GLU A 505 -15.85 6.38 -6.74
C GLU A 505 -15.51 4.90 -6.87
N LYS A 506 -16.09 4.19 -7.82
CA LYS A 506 -15.71 2.80 -8.13
C LYS A 506 -14.27 2.71 -8.64
N GLU A 507 -13.86 3.66 -9.46
CA GLU A 507 -12.50 3.73 -10.02
C GLU A 507 -11.47 4.09 -8.95
N LEU A 508 -11.80 5.01 -8.03
CA LEU A 508 -10.93 5.36 -6.89
C LEU A 508 -10.76 4.18 -5.92
N ARG A 509 -11.83 3.43 -5.65
CA ARG A 509 -11.75 2.20 -4.84
C ARG A 509 -10.87 1.13 -5.47
N PHE A 510 -10.96 0.95 -6.77
CA PHE A 510 -10.07 0.06 -7.50
C PHE A 510 -8.61 0.50 -7.36
N LEU A 511 -8.34 1.83 -7.41
CA LEU A 511 -7.01 2.37 -7.21
C LEU A 511 -6.47 2.07 -5.80
N ASP A 512 -7.28 2.23 -4.75
CA ASP A 512 -6.90 1.92 -3.37
C ASP A 512 -6.60 0.42 -3.17
N GLU A 513 -7.45 -0.45 -3.74
CA GLU A 513 -7.24 -1.89 -3.73
C GLU A 513 -5.94 -2.27 -4.43
N VAL A 514 -5.68 -1.71 -5.62
CA VAL A 514 -4.43 -1.93 -6.36
C VAL A 514 -3.23 -1.44 -5.57
N ALA A 515 -3.30 -0.26 -4.94
CA ALA A 515 -2.21 0.27 -4.11
C ALA A 515 -1.88 -0.67 -2.94
N THR A 516 -2.91 -1.21 -2.29
CA THR A 516 -2.77 -2.20 -1.21
C THR A 516 -2.07 -3.46 -1.70
N HIS A 517 -2.49 -4.03 -2.83
CA HIS A 517 -1.88 -5.22 -3.44
C HIS A 517 -0.44 -4.96 -3.87
N MET A 518 -0.11 -3.76 -4.39
CA MET A 518 1.25 -3.40 -4.76
C MET A 518 2.20 -3.35 -3.56
N VAL A 519 1.74 -2.81 -2.42
CA VAL A 519 2.52 -2.81 -1.17
C VAL A 519 2.76 -4.24 -0.68
N GLU A 520 1.75 -5.10 -0.75
CA GLU A 520 1.89 -6.50 -0.36
C GLU A 520 2.80 -7.27 -1.33
N TYR A 521 2.64 -7.10 -2.64
CA TYR A 521 3.54 -7.65 -3.65
C TYR A 521 4.99 -7.26 -3.39
N HIS A 522 5.25 -5.98 -3.10
CA HIS A 522 6.60 -5.51 -2.77
C HIS A 522 7.14 -6.21 -1.52
N ARG A 523 6.33 -6.35 -0.46
CA ARG A 523 6.70 -7.04 0.79
C ARG A 523 7.01 -8.51 0.55
N ASN A 524 6.26 -9.18 -0.31
CA ASN A 524 6.44 -10.60 -0.64
C ASN A 524 7.63 -10.80 -1.60
N SER A 525 7.83 -9.90 -2.56
CA SER A 525 8.93 -9.97 -3.54
C SER A 525 10.34 -9.97 -2.94
N ILE A 526 10.52 -9.46 -1.72
CA ILE A 526 11.82 -9.46 -1.04
C ILE A 526 12.08 -10.72 -0.21
N ARG A 527 11.14 -11.65 -0.14
CA ARG A 527 11.25 -12.90 0.63
C ARG A 527 11.94 -13.97 -0.19
N ALA A 528 12.99 -14.58 0.35
CA ALA A 528 13.73 -15.67 -0.31
C ALA A 528 12.93 -16.98 -0.43
N THR A 529 11.78 -17.10 0.24
CA THR A 529 10.88 -18.26 0.20
C THR A 529 9.94 -18.25 -1.01
N GLU A 530 9.75 -17.09 -1.62
CA GLU A 530 8.94 -16.95 -2.83
C GLU A 530 9.76 -17.34 -4.07
N PRO A 531 9.14 -17.78 -5.17
CA PRO A 531 9.87 -17.98 -6.41
C PRO A 531 10.27 -16.64 -7.04
N VAL A 532 11.46 -16.57 -7.67
CA VAL A 532 11.92 -15.38 -8.37
C VAL A 532 11.07 -15.07 -9.61
N SER A 533 10.53 -16.11 -10.23
CA SER A 533 9.60 -16.02 -11.36
C SER A 533 8.79 -17.30 -11.48
N VAL A 534 7.59 -17.20 -12.05
CA VAL A 534 6.82 -18.33 -12.54
C VAL A 534 7.08 -18.46 -14.03
N TYR A 535 7.51 -19.64 -14.47
CA TYR A 535 7.80 -19.86 -15.88
C TYR A 535 6.55 -20.29 -16.64
N ASN A 536 6.07 -19.41 -17.50
CA ASN A 536 4.97 -19.67 -18.41
C ASN A 536 5.38 -19.40 -19.85
N SER A 537 4.86 -20.18 -20.80
CA SER A 537 5.00 -19.86 -22.22
C SER A 537 4.05 -18.72 -22.61
N PRO A 538 4.29 -17.99 -23.72
CA PRO A 538 3.34 -17.00 -24.21
C PRO A 538 1.93 -17.58 -24.44
N ALA A 539 1.84 -18.83 -24.90
CA ALA A 539 0.55 -19.49 -25.11
C ALA A 539 -0.19 -19.77 -23.80
N ASP A 540 0.52 -20.20 -22.74
CA ASP A 540 -0.06 -20.45 -21.43
C ASP A 540 -0.57 -19.16 -20.80
N LEU A 541 0.17 -18.04 -20.92
CA LEU A 541 -0.26 -16.72 -20.48
C LEU A 541 -1.54 -16.28 -21.18
N HIS A 542 -1.60 -16.39 -22.51
CA HIS A 542 -2.82 -16.07 -23.25
C HIS A 542 -4.01 -16.92 -22.84
N ALA A 543 -3.82 -18.22 -22.66
CA ALA A 543 -4.88 -19.13 -22.23
C ALA A 543 -5.39 -18.78 -20.82
N SER A 544 -4.48 -18.51 -19.88
CA SER A 544 -4.83 -18.14 -18.51
C SER A 544 -5.66 -16.86 -18.44
N PHE A 545 -5.27 -15.81 -19.19
CA PHE A 545 -6.02 -14.55 -19.22
C PHE A 545 -7.36 -14.67 -19.96
N GLU A 546 -7.46 -15.51 -20.98
CA GLU A 546 -8.73 -15.83 -21.64
C GLU A 546 -9.69 -16.54 -20.68
N GLU A 547 -9.19 -17.48 -19.87
CA GLU A 547 -9.98 -18.22 -18.88
C GLU A 547 -10.51 -17.30 -17.75
N MET A 548 -9.75 -16.30 -17.35
CA MET A 548 -10.17 -15.29 -16.37
C MET A 548 -11.20 -14.29 -16.95
N GLY A 549 -11.54 -14.34 -18.23
CA GLY A 549 -12.44 -13.40 -18.89
C GLY A 549 -11.83 -12.03 -19.17
N VAL A 550 -10.49 -11.91 -19.12
CA VAL A 550 -9.72 -10.71 -19.43
C VAL A 550 -8.65 -11.03 -20.47
N PRO A 551 -9.03 -11.28 -21.73
CA PRO A 551 -8.08 -11.69 -22.75
C PRO A 551 -6.99 -10.61 -22.99
N LEU A 552 -5.74 -11.05 -23.22
CA LEU A 552 -4.63 -10.13 -23.50
C LEU A 552 -4.78 -9.43 -24.88
N ASN A 553 -5.52 -10.00 -25.79
CA ASN A 553 -5.77 -9.43 -27.11
C ASN A 553 -7.07 -8.65 -27.15
N PHE A 554 -7.04 -7.43 -27.69
CA PHE A 554 -8.24 -6.64 -27.94
C PHE A 554 -9.04 -7.17 -29.13
N ARG A 555 -10.36 -7.15 -29.02
CA ARG A 555 -11.31 -7.53 -30.06
C ARG A 555 -12.13 -6.30 -30.48
N SER A 556 -12.44 -6.20 -31.78
CA SER A 556 -13.31 -5.11 -32.25
C SER A 556 -14.71 -5.26 -31.64
N GLY A 557 -15.23 -4.21 -31.03
CA GLY A 557 -16.54 -4.22 -30.37
C GLY A 557 -16.54 -4.94 -29.00
N GLU A 558 -15.39 -5.01 -28.33
CA GLU A 558 -15.25 -5.57 -27.00
C GLU A 558 -16.12 -4.82 -25.99
N SER A 559 -16.86 -5.55 -25.17
CA SER A 559 -17.65 -4.97 -24.09
C SER A 559 -16.76 -4.66 -22.88
N PRO A 560 -17.12 -3.64 -22.06
CA PRO A 560 -16.42 -3.37 -20.81
C PRO A 560 -16.42 -4.59 -19.88
N ILE A 561 -15.30 -4.79 -19.18
CA ILE A 561 -15.19 -5.81 -18.16
C ILE A 561 -15.40 -5.20 -16.78
N SER A 562 -15.83 -6.01 -15.80
CA SER A 562 -16.06 -5.54 -14.43
C SER A 562 -14.76 -5.20 -13.70
N ILE A 563 -14.86 -4.32 -12.71
CA ILE A 563 -13.74 -3.98 -11.81
C ILE A 563 -13.18 -5.24 -11.13
N ASN A 564 -14.02 -6.17 -10.68
CA ASN A 564 -13.58 -7.42 -10.08
C ASN A 564 -12.72 -8.26 -11.04
N ASN A 565 -13.06 -8.28 -12.33
CA ASN A 565 -12.23 -8.95 -13.32
C ASN A 565 -10.90 -8.21 -13.56
N LEU A 566 -10.91 -6.87 -13.49
CA LEU A 566 -9.67 -6.07 -13.56
C LEU A 566 -8.76 -6.34 -12.36
N THR A 567 -9.31 -6.42 -11.14
CA THR A 567 -8.55 -6.80 -9.93
C THR A 567 -7.96 -8.20 -10.08
N THR A 568 -8.75 -9.17 -10.57
CA THR A 568 -8.27 -10.53 -10.84
C THR A 568 -7.14 -10.52 -11.86
N ALA A 569 -7.28 -9.78 -12.95
CA ALA A 569 -6.26 -9.64 -13.98
C ALA A 569 -4.99 -8.96 -13.44
N MET A 570 -5.12 -7.91 -12.61
CA MET A 570 -3.99 -7.24 -11.98
C MET A 570 -3.21 -8.19 -11.08
N ASN A 571 -3.89 -8.98 -10.26
CA ASN A 571 -3.25 -10.01 -9.42
C ASN A 571 -2.52 -11.04 -10.31
N ALA A 572 -3.12 -11.48 -11.40
CA ALA A 572 -2.48 -12.39 -12.35
C ALA A 572 -1.24 -11.77 -13.02
N VAL A 573 -1.26 -10.45 -13.31
CA VAL A 573 -0.06 -9.72 -13.80
C VAL A 573 1.05 -9.77 -12.75
N LEU A 574 0.74 -9.52 -11.48
CA LEU A 574 1.72 -9.57 -10.39
C LEU A 574 2.31 -10.96 -10.20
N ASP A 575 1.47 -12.00 -10.21
CA ASP A 575 1.87 -13.39 -9.99
C ASP A 575 2.74 -13.93 -11.15
N ASN A 576 2.47 -13.51 -12.38
CA ASN A 576 3.23 -13.91 -13.57
C ASN A 576 4.42 -12.99 -13.88
N SER A 577 4.63 -11.93 -13.09
CA SER A 577 5.76 -11.02 -13.24
C SER A 577 7.00 -11.54 -12.54
N VAL A 578 8.17 -11.24 -13.13
CA VAL A 578 9.46 -11.53 -12.48
C VAL A 578 9.61 -10.61 -11.26
N ARG A 579 9.86 -11.20 -10.10
CA ARG A 579 10.10 -10.46 -8.84
C ARG A 579 11.50 -9.87 -8.85
N SER A 580 11.68 -8.73 -9.49
CA SER A 580 12.98 -8.07 -9.61
C SER A 580 13.57 -7.62 -8.26
N SER A 581 12.73 -7.46 -7.21
CA SER A 581 13.18 -7.20 -5.84
C SER A 581 13.65 -8.45 -5.09
N HIS A 582 13.49 -9.63 -5.68
CA HIS A 582 13.87 -10.89 -5.04
C HIS A 582 15.40 -10.98 -4.86
N PRO A 583 15.91 -11.50 -3.71
CA PRO A 583 17.34 -11.62 -3.46
C PRO A 583 18.09 -12.46 -4.52
N MET A 584 17.41 -13.42 -5.16
CA MET A 584 18.00 -14.30 -6.18
C MET A 584 17.84 -13.74 -7.62
N PHE A 585 17.41 -12.48 -7.78
CA PHE A 585 17.38 -11.81 -9.07
C PHE A 585 18.70 -11.06 -9.30
N MET A 586 19.60 -11.65 -10.08
CA MET A 586 20.96 -11.15 -10.37
C MET A 586 21.25 -11.15 -11.88
N ASN A 587 20.19 -11.04 -12.69
CA ASN A 587 20.25 -11.19 -14.14
C ASN A 587 20.54 -9.88 -14.88
N GLN A 588 19.91 -8.78 -14.45
CA GLN A 588 19.98 -7.47 -15.08
C GLN A 588 20.74 -6.48 -14.20
N LEU A 589 21.18 -5.34 -14.78
CA LEU A 589 21.85 -4.27 -14.02
C LEU A 589 20.88 -3.41 -13.21
N TYR A 590 19.58 -3.59 -13.39
CA TYR A 590 18.52 -3.03 -12.52
C TYR A 590 17.88 -4.15 -11.72
N ALA A 591 17.50 -3.88 -10.51
CA ALA A 591 16.72 -4.79 -9.67
C ALA A 591 16.30 -4.10 -8.39
N GLY A 592 15.23 -4.61 -7.79
CA GLY A 592 14.70 -4.07 -6.56
C GLY A 592 14.16 -2.65 -6.75
N VAL A 593 13.28 -2.27 -5.86
CA VAL A 593 12.74 -0.91 -5.83
C VAL A 593 12.90 -0.36 -4.43
N ASP A 594 13.43 0.86 -4.33
CA ASP A 594 13.45 1.61 -3.08
C ASP A 594 12.01 2.04 -2.74
N PRO A 595 11.44 1.68 -1.57
CA PRO A 595 10.05 2.00 -1.24
C PRO A 595 9.77 3.51 -1.17
N ILE A 596 10.76 4.32 -0.75
CA ILE A 596 10.61 5.78 -0.69
C ILE A 596 10.59 6.36 -2.10
N ALA A 597 11.47 5.86 -2.98
CA ALA A 597 11.46 6.24 -4.39
C ALA A 597 10.17 5.79 -5.10
N LEU A 598 9.61 4.63 -4.73
CA LEU A 598 8.33 4.15 -5.26
C LEU A 598 7.18 5.07 -4.90
N ALA A 599 7.13 5.58 -3.66
CA ALA A 599 6.15 6.60 -3.27
C ALA A 599 6.29 7.87 -4.13
N GLY A 600 7.53 8.29 -4.47
CA GLY A 600 7.79 9.40 -5.40
C GLY A 600 7.33 9.10 -6.83
N GLU A 601 7.43 7.86 -7.29
CA GLU A 601 6.91 7.41 -8.60
C GLU A 601 5.39 7.52 -8.64
N TRP A 602 4.70 7.04 -7.58
CA TRP A 602 3.24 7.13 -7.48
C TRP A 602 2.77 8.58 -7.42
N ALA A 603 3.43 9.43 -6.61
CA ALA A 603 3.13 10.85 -6.55
C ALA A 603 3.32 11.52 -7.92
N SER A 604 4.41 11.25 -8.62
CA SER A 604 4.67 11.77 -9.97
C SER A 604 3.62 11.33 -10.99
N SER A 605 3.09 10.11 -10.85
CA SER A 605 2.01 9.60 -11.70
C SER A 605 0.66 10.24 -11.37
N ALA A 606 0.34 10.41 -10.07
CA ALA A 606 -0.89 11.04 -9.62
C ALA A 606 -0.95 12.53 -9.99
N LEU A 607 0.16 13.26 -9.84
CA LEU A 607 0.27 14.67 -10.25
C LEU A 607 0.12 14.85 -11.75
N ASN A 608 0.54 13.88 -12.56
CA ASN A 608 0.50 13.88 -14.02
C ASN A 608 1.02 15.18 -14.66
N SER A 609 1.95 15.87 -14.02
CA SER A 609 2.51 17.15 -14.47
C SER A 609 3.63 16.92 -15.48
N ASN A 610 3.62 17.71 -16.56
CA ASN A 610 4.67 17.72 -17.56
C ASN A 610 5.80 18.69 -17.14
N VAL A 611 7.00 18.17 -16.82
CA VAL A 611 8.18 19.00 -16.48
C VAL A 611 8.80 19.60 -17.75
N HIS A 612 7.99 20.39 -18.44
CA HIS A 612 8.37 21.04 -19.69
C HIS A 612 8.58 22.54 -19.48
N THR A 613 7.63 23.20 -18.80
CA THR A 613 7.75 24.60 -18.39
C THR A 613 7.58 24.74 -16.87
N PHE A 614 8.18 25.76 -16.32
CA PHE A 614 8.06 26.11 -14.90
C PHE A 614 6.60 26.39 -14.52
N GLU A 615 5.82 27.02 -15.40
CA GLU A 615 4.42 27.38 -15.19
C GLU A 615 3.54 26.19 -14.78
N VAL A 616 3.70 25.02 -15.42
CA VAL A 616 2.86 23.83 -15.18
C VAL A 616 3.45 22.83 -14.20
N ALA A 617 4.75 22.97 -13.88
CA ALA A 617 5.44 22.06 -12.98
C ALA A 617 6.49 22.78 -12.11
N PRO A 618 6.12 23.84 -11.35
CA PRO A 618 7.11 24.71 -10.70
C PRO A 618 7.99 23.95 -9.71
N ILE A 619 7.39 23.25 -8.75
CA ILE A 619 8.17 22.51 -7.73
C ILE A 619 8.95 21.35 -8.32
N LEU A 620 8.41 20.68 -9.33
CA LEU A 620 9.08 19.53 -9.96
C LEU A 620 10.29 19.96 -10.79
N THR A 621 10.23 21.15 -11.42
CA THR A 621 11.35 21.79 -12.12
C THR A 621 12.49 22.13 -11.15
N GLU A 622 12.17 22.74 -10.00
CA GLU A 622 13.17 23.06 -8.98
C GLU A 622 13.80 21.81 -8.35
N ILE A 623 13.01 20.76 -8.16
CA ILE A 623 13.53 19.45 -7.71
C ILE A 623 14.51 18.87 -8.74
N GLU A 624 14.18 18.92 -10.03
CA GLU A 624 15.10 18.46 -11.10
C GLU A 624 16.39 19.27 -11.09
N ARG A 625 16.32 20.60 -11.04
CA ARG A 625 17.50 21.48 -10.96
C ARG A 625 18.36 21.20 -9.72
N SER A 626 17.73 21.04 -8.57
CA SER A 626 18.42 20.70 -7.31
C SER A 626 19.15 19.36 -7.39
N MET A 627 18.53 18.36 -7.98
CA MET A 627 19.15 17.04 -8.15
C MET A 627 20.28 17.06 -9.17
N LEU A 628 20.14 17.81 -10.28
CA LEU A 628 21.22 17.98 -11.25
C LEU A 628 22.44 18.66 -10.61
N ALA A 629 22.22 19.71 -9.79
CA ALA A 629 23.28 20.36 -9.03
C ALA A 629 23.97 19.40 -8.05
N LYS A 630 23.18 18.58 -7.30
CA LYS A 630 23.76 17.56 -6.41
C LYS A 630 24.64 16.54 -7.14
N ILE A 631 24.20 16.07 -8.31
CA ILE A 631 25.00 15.12 -9.10
C ILE A 631 26.21 15.80 -9.75
N ALA A 632 26.07 17.04 -10.19
CA ALA A 632 27.21 17.83 -10.70
C ALA A 632 28.30 18.02 -9.62
N SER A 633 27.92 18.28 -8.36
CA SER A 633 28.87 18.36 -7.24
C SER A 633 29.59 17.03 -6.98
N LEU A 634 28.89 15.89 -7.12
CA LEU A 634 29.53 14.57 -7.02
C LEU A 634 30.53 14.31 -8.14
N TRP A 635 30.20 14.74 -9.35
CA TRP A 635 31.01 14.53 -10.56
C TRP A 635 32.19 15.51 -10.66
N LEU A 636 31.94 16.82 -10.52
CA LEU A 636 32.92 17.88 -10.76
C LEU A 636 33.63 18.36 -9.48
N GLY A 637 33.14 17.97 -8.31
CA GLY A 637 33.49 18.54 -7.02
C GLY A 637 32.61 19.74 -6.66
N GLU A 638 32.79 20.29 -5.48
CA GLU A 638 32.10 21.50 -5.02
C GLU A 638 32.99 22.72 -5.16
N ASN A 639 32.39 23.90 -5.38
CA ASN A 639 33.06 25.19 -5.30
C ASN A 639 33.50 25.46 -3.86
N ALA A 640 34.37 26.46 -3.68
CA ALA A 640 34.91 26.81 -2.39
C ALA A 640 33.83 27.26 -1.36
N ASP A 641 32.67 27.69 -1.83
CA ASP A 641 31.51 28.07 -1.04
C ASP A 641 30.51 26.94 -0.81
N GLY A 642 30.83 25.75 -1.27
CA GLY A 642 29.98 24.57 -1.18
C GLY A 642 28.86 24.48 -2.23
N SER A 643 28.80 25.40 -3.18
CA SER A 643 27.87 25.37 -4.29
C SER A 643 28.31 24.37 -5.37
N ALA A 644 27.35 23.94 -6.19
CA ALA A 644 27.65 23.14 -7.37
C ALA A 644 28.41 23.99 -8.42
N PRO A 645 29.41 23.42 -9.12
CA PRO A 645 30.05 24.06 -10.27
C PRO A 645 29.06 24.35 -11.39
N ASP A 646 29.45 25.23 -12.31
CA ASP A 646 28.68 25.44 -13.54
C ASP A 646 28.46 24.11 -14.27
N HIS A 647 27.23 23.87 -14.63
CA HIS A 647 26.82 22.66 -15.33
C HIS A 647 25.52 22.90 -16.12
N ASP A 648 25.27 22.03 -17.06
CA ASP A 648 23.96 21.89 -17.73
C ASP A 648 23.55 20.42 -17.71
N GLY A 649 22.25 20.15 -17.77
CA GLY A 649 21.82 18.75 -17.74
C GLY A 649 20.31 18.53 -17.72
N LEU A 650 19.94 17.27 -17.80
CA LEU A 650 18.55 16.81 -17.83
C LEU A 650 18.39 15.42 -17.20
N PHE A 651 17.21 15.16 -16.64
CA PHE A 651 16.73 13.81 -16.47
C PHE A 651 16.21 13.29 -17.81
N VAL A 652 16.57 12.04 -18.16
CA VAL A 652 16.29 11.46 -19.47
C VAL A 652 15.80 10.01 -19.34
N PRO A 653 15.04 9.48 -20.33
CA PRO A 653 14.48 8.12 -20.28
C PRO A 653 15.52 7.04 -20.61
N GLY A 654 16.53 6.88 -19.76
CA GLY A 654 17.52 5.82 -19.83
C GLY A 654 18.89 6.22 -20.42
N GLY A 655 19.94 5.45 -20.06
CA GLY A 655 21.31 5.72 -20.43
C GLY A 655 21.57 5.75 -21.96
N SER A 656 20.81 5.03 -22.75
CA SER A 656 20.91 5.09 -24.22
C SER A 656 20.53 6.48 -24.76
N ILE A 657 19.53 7.13 -24.14
CA ILE A 657 19.15 8.50 -24.51
C ILE A 657 20.17 9.50 -23.95
N ALA A 658 20.72 9.23 -22.75
CA ALA A 658 21.83 10.02 -22.21
C ALA A 658 23.04 10.04 -23.17
N ASN A 659 23.44 8.87 -23.69
CA ASN A 659 24.51 8.74 -24.70
C ASN A 659 24.13 9.43 -26.01
N LEU A 660 22.86 9.44 -26.42
CA LEU A 660 22.41 10.18 -27.60
C LEU A 660 22.57 11.70 -27.39
N TYR A 661 22.15 12.23 -26.25
CA TYR A 661 22.33 13.65 -25.92
C TYR A 661 23.81 14.03 -25.92
N SER A 662 24.68 13.28 -25.26
CA SER A 662 26.12 13.58 -25.26
C SER A 662 26.71 13.66 -26.66
N MET A 663 26.26 12.80 -27.58
CA MET A 663 26.73 12.80 -28.98
C MET A 663 26.08 13.95 -29.77
N ILE A 664 24.87 14.38 -29.46
CA ILE A 664 24.23 15.57 -30.03
C ILE A 664 25.00 16.82 -29.62
N LEU A 665 25.34 16.96 -28.31
CA LEU A 665 26.14 18.09 -27.83
C LEU A 665 27.50 18.17 -28.50
N ALA A 666 28.23 17.04 -28.59
CA ALA A 666 29.49 16.96 -29.26
C ALA A 666 29.39 17.31 -30.76
N ARG A 667 28.34 16.85 -31.44
CA ARG A 667 28.06 17.20 -32.84
C ARG A 667 27.83 18.70 -32.98
N GLU A 668 27.01 19.30 -32.12
CA GLU A 668 26.73 20.74 -32.16
C GLU A 668 27.98 21.57 -31.97
N ARG A 669 28.88 21.17 -31.06
CA ARG A 669 30.18 21.82 -30.85
C ARG A 669 31.09 21.66 -32.07
N ALA A 670 31.19 20.44 -32.64
CA ALA A 670 32.11 20.14 -33.75
C ALA A 670 31.60 20.67 -35.11
N CYS A 671 30.29 20.72 -35.30
CA CYS A 671 29.63 21.11 -36.55
C CYS A 671 28.25 21.76 -36.28
N PRO A 672 28.19 23.04 -35.87
CA PRO A 672 26.94 23.73 -35.57
C PRO A 672 25.93 23.77 -36.72
N GLU A 673 26.41 23.78 -37.97
CA GLU A 673 25.55 23.75 -39.14
C GLU A 673 24.82 22.42 -39.33
N ALA A 674 25.26 21.34 -38.66
CA ALA A 674 24.60 20.04 -38.73
C ALA A 674 23.14 20.10 -38.24
N LYS A 675 22.80 21.03 -37.39
CA LYS A 675 21.41 21.29 -36.94
C LYS A 675 20.48 21.69 -38.09
N LYS A 676 21.01 22.39 -39.12
CA LYS A 676 20.28 22.88 -40.30
C LYS A 676 20.41 21.97 -41.51
N THR A 677 21.63 21.49 -41.75
CA THR A 677 22.02 20.84 -43.02
C THR A 677 22.20 19.33 -42.91
N GLY A 678 22.14 18.76 -41.68
CA GLY A 678 22.44 17.37 -41.38
C GLY A 678 23.97 17.15 -41.16
N MET A 679 24.33 15.97 -40.64
CA MET A 679 25.72 15.60 -40.34
C MET A 679 26.53 15.50 -41.61
N PRO A 680 27.62 16.28 -41.81
CA PRO A 680 28.47 16.15 -42.99
C PRO A 680 29.28 14.84 -42.98
N GLN A 681 29.69 14.40 -44.14
CA GLN A 681 30.59 13.22 -44.26
C GLN A 681 31.99 13.58 -43.72
N GLY A 682 32.72 12.52 -43.36
CA GLY A 682 34.11 12.64 -42.92
C GLY A 682 34.29 12.74 -41.38
N TYR A 683 33.23 12.90 -40.60
CA TYR A 683 33.33 12.86 -39.14
C TYR A 683 33.40 11.41 -38.63
N VAL A 684 34.17 11.21 -37.54
CA VAL A 684 34.27 9.91 -36.86
C VAL A 684 34.20 10.08 -35.32
N ALA A 685 33.67 9.08 -34.68
CA ALA A 685 33.58 8.97 -33.21
C ALA A 685 34.23 7.66 -32.74
N PHE A 686 34.61 7.61 -31.46
CA PHE A 686 35.28 6.47 -30.86
C PHE A 686 34.50 5.97 -29.65
N CYS A 687 34.56 4.67 -29.37
CA CYS A 687 34.08 4.08 -28.15
C CYS A 687 34.87 2.82 -27.81
N SER A 688 34.86 2.45 -26.52
CA SER A 688 35.48 1.19 -26.07
C SER A 688 34.85 -0.01 -26.76
N GLU A 689 35.66 -1.03 -27.06
CA GLU A 689 35.17 -2.31 -27.54
C GLU A 689 34.17 -2.94 -26.58
N GLN A 690 34.35 -2.69 -25.27
CA GLN A 690 33.46 -3.15 -24.19
C GLN A 690 32.33 -2.18 -23.88
N SER A 691 32.18 -1.09 -24.62
CA SER A 691 31.11 -0.11 -24.43
C SER A 691 29.74 -0.67 -24.75
N HIS A 692 28.71 0.00 -24.20
CA HIS A 692 27.34 -0.36 -24.47
C HIS A 692 26.96 -0.19 -25.93
N TYR A 693 26.12 -1.09 -26.45
CA TYR A 693 25.72 -1.10 -27.88
C TYR A 693 24.97 0.17 -28.32
N SER A 694 24.52 1.00 -27.37
CA SER A 694 23.83 2.28 -27.66
C SER A 694 24.67 3.22 -28.52
N TYR A 695 25.99 3.23 -28.38
CA TYR A 695 26.85 4.13 -29.15
C TYR A 695 26.68 3.96 -30.66
N LYS A 696 26.63 2.72 -31.16
CA LYS A 696 26.35 2.46 -32.57
C LYS A 696 24.97 2.90 -33.03
N LYS A 697 23.96 2.71 -32.14
CA LYS A 697 22.61 3.20 -32.40
C LYS A 697 22.54 4.74 -32.42
N CYS A 698 23.23 5.40 -31.48
CA CYS A 698 23.30 6.86 -31.44
C CYS A 698 24.00 7.41 -32.71
N ALA A 699 25.10 6.79 -33.14
CA ALA A 699 25.78 7.18 -34.37
C ALA A 699 24.86 7.08 -35.62
N HIS A 700 24.01 6.03 -35.66
CA HIS A 700 22.99 5.92 -36.69
C HIS A 700 21.97 7.05 -36.59
N MET A 701 21.45 7.32 -35.38
CA MET A 701 20.38 8.31 -35.12
C MET A 701 20.81 9.74 -35.47
N ILE A 702 22.05 10.12 -35.16
CA ILE A 702 22.56 11.47 -35.46
C ILE A 702 23.04 11.65 -36.94
N GLY A 703 22.90 10.60 -37.75
CA GLY A 703 23.35 10.63 -39.17
C GLY A 703 24.84 10.46 -39.37
N LEU A 704 25.62 10.09 -38.36
CA LEU A 704 27.06 9.78 -38.49
C LEU A 704 27.30 8.48 -39.25
N GLY A 705 26.40 7.50 -39.09
CA GLY A 705 26.56 6.14 -39.60
C GLY A 705 27.32 5.23 -38.65
N MET A 706 26.89 3.96 -38.53
CA MET A 706 27.42 2.99 -37.56
C MET A 706 28.91 2.64 -37.80
N ASP A 707 29.36 2.68 -39.04
CA ASP A 707 30.77 2.37 -39.41
C ASP A 707 31.75 3.49 -39.07
N ASN A 708 31.24 4.70 -38.84
CA ASN A 708 32.06 5.83 -38.39
C ASN A 708 32.11 5.91 -36.84
N MET A 709 31.50 4.96 -36.12
CA MET A 709 31.71 4.71 -34.68
C MET A 709 32.81 3.64 -34.53
N ILE A 710 34.04 4.08 -34.39
CA ILE A 710 35.27 3.27 -34.36
C ILE A 710 35.39 2.65 -32.96
N LYS A 711 35.55 1.33 -32.89
CA LYS A 711 35.82 0.64 -31.63
C LYS A 711 37.31 0.69 -31.33
N VAL A 712 37.63 1.01 -30.08
CA VAL A 712 38.99 1.10 -29.56
C VAL A 712 39.28 -0.12 -28.69
N ASP A 713 40.45 -0.72 -28.87
CA ASP A 713 40.86 -1.93 -28.17
C ASP A 713 40.95 -1.72 -26.67
N CYS A 714 40.69 -2.83 -25.93
CA CYS A 714 40.71 -2.87 -24.47
C CYS A 714 41.85 -3.76 -23.96
N GLY A 715 42.31 -3.44 -22.75
CA GLY A 715 43.23 -4.29 -22.01
C GLY A 715 42.55 -5.56 -21.46
N LYS A 716 43.33 -6.45 -20.85
CA LYS A 716 42.82 -7.72 -20.26
C LYS A 716 41.77 -7.51 -19.16
N ASN A 717 41.74 -6.35 -18.54
CA ASN A 717 40.73 -5.95 -17.54
C ASN A 717 39.46 -5.40 -18.20
N GLY A 718 39.42 -5.23 -19.52
CA GLY A 718 38.30 -4.69 -20.28
C GLY A 718 38.23 -3.16 -20.33
N ALA A 719 39.22 -2.46 -19.80
CA ALA A 719 39.31 -1.00 -19.89
C ALA A 719 39.90 -0.55 -21.23
N MET A 720 39.43 0.56 -21.79
CA MET A 720 39.95 1.15 -23.03
C MET A 720 41.45 1.49 -22.89
N LEU A 721 42.23 1.18 -23.87
CA LEU A 721 43.66 1.50 -23.90
C LEU A 721 43.89 2.92 -24.46
N PRO A 722 44.48 3.87 -23.70
CA PRO A 722 44.71 5.25 -24.17
C PRO A 722 45.58 5.31 -25.39
N GLU A 723 46.61 4.47 -25.47
CA GLU A 723 47.50 4.35 -26.66
C GLU A 723 46.74 3.83 -27.90
N ALA A 724 45.76 2.97 -27.71
CA ALA A 724 44.93 2.51 -28.83
C ALA A 724 43.98 3.61 -29.33
N LEU A 725 43.45 4.44 -28.38
CA LEU A 725 42.62 5.61 -28.72
C LEU A 725 43.47 6.64 -29.51
N GLU A 726 44.68 6.96 -29.03
CA GLU A 726 45.60 7.89 -29.70
C GLU A 726 45.93 7.41 -31.11
N ALA A 727 46.25 6.12 -31.28
CA ALA A 727 46.52 5.51 -32.59
C ALA A 727 45.29 5.57 -33.52
N ALA A 728 44.08 5.29 -32.99
CA ALA A 728 42.84 5.33 -33.79
C ALA A 728 42.49 6.76 -34.23
N ILE A 729 42.70 7.78 -33.38
CA ILE A 729 42.57 9.19 -33.76
C ILE A 729 43.58 9.59 -34.85
N ALA A 730 44.82 9.22 -34.69
CA ALA A 730 45.88 9.49 -35.69
C ALA A 730 45.58 8.84 -37.05
N ALA A 731 45.16 7.60 -37.05
CA ALA A 731 44.77 6.86 -38.28
C ALA A 731 43.54 7.52 -38.94
N ALA A 732 42.53 7.94 -38.18
CA ALA A 732 41.37 8.67 -38.72
C ALA A 732 41.78 10.00 -39.40
N LYS A 733 42.65 10.77 -38.75
CA LYS A 733 43.19 12.03 -39.31
C LYS A 733 44.00 11.79 -40.57
N ALA A 734 44.87 10.78 -40.58
CA ALA A 734 45.62 10.39 -41.75
C ALA A 734 44.72 9.96 -42.94
N ALA A 735 43.55 9.41 -42.67
CA ALA A 735 42.52 9.09 -43.65
C ALA A 735 41.65 10.29 -44.07
N GLY A 736 41.99 11.52 -43.64
CA GLY A 736 41.23 12.74 -43.92
C GLY A 736 39.90 12.86 -43.20
N LYS A 737 39.72 12.11 -42.12
CA LYS A 737 38.52 12.18 -41.28
C LYS A 737 38.71 13.11 -40.10
N THR A 738 37.61 13.63 -39.55
CA THR A 738 37.57 14.52 -38.41
C THR A 738 37.06 13.82 -37.14
N PRO A 739 37.94 13.47 -36.19
CA PRO A 739 37.58 13.01 -34.86
C PRO A 739 36.78 14.07 -34.10
N PHE A 740 35.64 13.73 -33.45
CA PHE A 740 34.87 14.71 -32.69
C PHE A 740 34.35 14.20 -31.35
N TYR A 741 34.27 12.89 -31.11
CA TYR A 741 33.67 12.31 -29.92
C TYR A 741 34.36 11.03 -29.49
N CYS A 742 34.56 10.85 -28.18
CA CYS A 742 35.01 9.62 -27.56
C CYS A 742 34.07 9.29 -26.38
N GLY A 743 33.42 8.10 -26.44
CA GLY A 743 32.64 7.54 -25.37
C GLY A 743 33.46 6.54 -24.55
N SER A 744 33.83 6.93 -23.32
CA SER A 744 34.42 6.05 -22.31
C SER A 744 33.37 5.47 -21.37
N THR A 745 33.75 4.48 -20.56
CA THR A 745 32.77 3.74 -19.72
C THR A 745 33.28 3.62 -18.29
N ALA A 746 32.41 3.96 -17.33
CA ALA A 746 32.58 3.68 -15.90
C ALA A 746 31.66 2.51 -15.50
N GLY A 747 32.27 1.36 -15.24
CA GLY A 747 31.55 0.13 -14.96
C GLY A 747 30.91 -0.48 -16.19
N SER A 748 31.71 -1.14 -17.06
CA SER A 748 31.20 -1.75 -18.28
C SER A 748 30.14 -2.81 -17.99
N THR A 749 29.17 -2.98 -18.91
CA THR A 749 27.99 -3.83 -18.72
C THR A 749 28.32 -5.28 -18.34
N VAL A 750 29.41 -5.83 -18.89
CA VAL A 750 29.80 -7.22 -18.68
C VAL A 750 30.80 -7.36 -17.56
N LEU A 751 31.90 -6.65 -17.63
CA LEU A 751 33.07 -6.86 -16.81
C LEU A 751 33.07 -5.92 -15.56
N GLY A 752 32.25 -4.87 -15.56
CA GLY A 752 32.32 -3.84 -14.54
C GLY A 752 33.57 -2.95 -14.63
N ALA A 753 34.28 -2.97 -15.76
CA ALA A 753 35.56 -2.27 -15.95
C ALA A 753 35.39 -0.76 -15.99
N TYR A 754 36.36 -0.05 -15.46
CA TYR A 754 36.48 1.41 -15.50
C TYR A 754 37.62 1.80 -16.45
N ASP A 755 37.32 2.69 -17.38
CA ASP A 755 38.32 3.24 -18.28
C ASP A 755 39.24 4.24 -17.54
N PRO A 756 40.49 4.46 -18.00
CA PRO A 756 41.44 5.38 -17.36
C PRO A 756 41.18 6.83 -17.81
N PHE A 757 40.11 7.45 -17.20
CA PHE A 757 39.55 8.73 -17.63
C PHE A 757 40.54 9.86 -17.73
N ALA A 758 41.50 9.99 -16.78
CA ALA A 758 42.53 11.01 -16.82
C ALA A 758 43.41 10.91 -18.09
N ALA A 759 43.87 9.68 -18.41
CA ALA A 759 44.70 9.47 -19.59
C ALA A 759 43.90 9.63 -20.89
N LEU A 760 42.64 9.19 -20.92
CA LEU A 760 41.77 9.41 -22.08
C LEU A 760 41.47 10.90 -22.30
N ALA A 761 41.31 11.68 -21.22
CA ALA A 761 41.16 13.14 -21.30
C ALA A 761 42.41 13.80 -21.89
N ASP A 762 43.62 13.34 -21.52
CA ASP A 762 44.89 13.82 -22.13
C ASP A 762 44.95 13.58 -23.64
N VAL A 763 44.52 12.40 -24.08
CA VAL A 763 44.46 12.04 -25.52
C VAL A 763 43.41 12.89 -26.24
N CYS A 764 42.18 12.99 -25.70
CA CYS A 764 41.08 13.75 -26.32
C CYS A 764 41.41 15.24 -26.46
N ALA A 765 42.02 15.83 -25.42
CA ALA A 765 42.38 17.26 -25.40
C ALA A 765 43.34 17.66 -26.48
N LYS A 766 44.30 16.78 -26.95
CA LYS A 766 45.24 17.05 -28.01
C LYS A 766 44.58 17.39 -29.35
N ASP A 767 43.42 16.80 -29.61
CA ASP A 767 42.72 16.93 -30.88
C ASP A 767 41.29 17.52 -30.73
N ASN A 768 41.02 18.14 -29.58
CA ASN A 768 39.72 18.73 -29.26
C ASN A 768 38.54 17.76 -29.49
N VAL A 769 38.72 16.51 -29.09
CA VAL A 769 37.71 15.46 -29.16
C VAL A 769 36.88 15.52 -27.88
N TRP A 770 35.55 15.59 -28.01
CA TRP A 770 34.60 15.54 -26.86
C TRP A 770 34.75 14.23 -26.11
N LEU A 771 35.05 14.27 -24.81
CA LEU A 771 35.07 13.11 -23.95
C LEU A 771 33.76 12.96 -23.18
N HIS A 772 33.04 11.86 -23.38
CA HIS A 772 31.88 11.47 -22.61
C HIS A 772 32.17 10.26 -21.73
N VAL A 773 31.69 10.26 -20.50
CA VAL A 773 31.77 9.13 -19.59
C VAL A 773 30.40 8.51 -19.37
N ASP A 774 30.18 7.33 -19.92
CA ASP A 774 29.01 6.50 -19.61
C ASP A 774 29.18 5.84 -18.24
N GLY A 775 28.70 6.50 -17.20
CA GLY A 775 28.64 6.03 -15.83
C GLY A 775 27.30 5.38 -15.48
N ALA A 776 26.52 4.93 -16.47
CA ALA A 776 25.20 4.39 -16.26
C ALA A 776 25.14 3.30 -15.17
N TRP A 777 26.18 2.48 -15.04
CA TRP A 777 26.30 1.47 -13.99
C TRP A 777 27.28 1.91 -12.91
N GLY A 778 28.53 2.11 -13.24
CA GLY A 778 29.61 2.37 -12.30
C GLY A 778 29.69 3.80 -11.77
N GLY A 779 28.90 4.74 -12.30
CA GLY A 779 28.80 6.10 -11.77
C GLY A 779 28.38 6.15 -10.30
N ALA A 780 27.75 5.08 -9.80
CA ALA A 780 27.45 4.92 -8.37
C ALA A 780 28.70 4.96 -7.47
N ALA A 781 29.88 4.68 -7.97
CA ALA A 781 31.14 4.80 -7.23
C ALA A 781 31.41 6.24 -6.73
N LEU A 782 30.83 7.27 -7.37
CA LEU A 782 30.97 8.68 -6.95
C LEU A 782 30.41 8.96 -5.54
N VAL A 783 29.42 8.18 -5.08
CA VAL A 783 28.82 8.37 -3.76
C VAL A 783 29.59 7.67 -2.64
N SER A 784 30.55 6.79 -2.99
CA SER A 784 31.35 6.03 -2.03
C SER A 784 32.72 6.66 -1.84
N LYS A 785 33.07 6.99 -0.60
CA LYS A 785 34.42 7.45 -0.26
C LYS A 785 35.47 6.37 -0.54
N GLN A 786 35.10 5.10 -0.33
CA GLN A 786 36.01 3.96 -0.54
C GLN A 786 36.28 3.70 -2.02
N HIS A 787 35.27 3.86 -2.88
CA HIS A 787 35.33 3.47 -4.30
C HIS A 787 35.42 4.63 -5.29
N LYS A 788 35.30 5.88 -4.81
CA LYS A 788 35.40 7.07 -5.66
C LYS A 788 36.69 7.14 -6.49
N HIS A 789 37.79 6.55 -6.01
CA HIS A 789 39.07 6.49 -6.73
C HIS A 789 38.98 5.81 -8.12
N LEU A 790 37.99 4.92 -8.33
CA LEU A 790 37.69 4.31 -9.62
C LEU A 790 37.24 5.32 -10.69
N MET A 791 36.80 6.50 -10.24
CA MET A 791 36.34 7.59 -11.10
C MET A 791 37.36 8.71 -11.28
N ASN A 792 38.62 8.50 -10.87
CA ASN A 792 39.66 9.53 -11.00
C ASN A 792 39.86 10.02 -12.44
N GLY A 793 39.77 11.34 -12.66
CA GLY A 793 39.85 11.98 -13.96
C GLY A 793 38.48 12.18 -14.64
N VAL A 794 37.39 11.65 -14.08
CA VAL A 794 36.04 11.81 -14.66
C VAL A 794 35.60 13.29 -14.69
N GLU A 795 36.11 14.11 -13.80
CA GLU A 795 35.86 15.55 -13.72
C GLU A 795 36.40 16.32 -14.92
N ARG A 796 37.27 15.70 -15.73
CA ARG A 796 37.85 16.27 -16.94
C ARG A 796 37.01 16.01 -18.20
N ALA A 797 36.00 15.13 -18.09
CA ALA A 797 35.11 14.81 -19.20
C ALA A 797 34.21 16.00 -19.56
N ASP A 798 33.86 16.16 -20.83
CA ASP A 798 32.89 17.16 -21.28
C ASP A 798 31.47 16.87 -20.85
N SER A 799 31.11 15.57 -20.78
CA SER A 799 29.79 15.11 -20.32
C SER A 799 29.86 13.80 -19.56
N PHE A 800 28.89 13.60 -18.72
CA PHE A 800 28.73 12.41 -17.85
C PHE A 800 27.29 11.95 -17.81
N CYS A 801 27.05 10.64 -17.78
CA CYS A 801 25.73 10.14 -17.50
C CYS A 801 25.74 9.11 -16.35
N TRP A 802 24.61 9.04 -15.63
CA TRP A 802 24.41 8.09 -14.55
C TRP A 802 22.96 7.60 -14.49
N ASN A 803 22.77 6.33 -14.10
CA ASN A 803 21.45 5.72 -13.98
C ASN A 803 21.16 5.30 -12.54
N PRO A 804 20.61 6.16 -11.68
CA PRO A 804 20.17 5.79 -10.33
C PRO A 804 19.17 4.61 -10.28
N HIS A 805 18.42 4.37 -11.35
CA HIS A 805 17.53 3.23 -11.46
C HIS A 805 18.25 1.87 -11.57
N LYS A 806 19.59 1.86 -11.67
CA LYS A 806 20.38 0.63 -11.60
C LYS A 806 20.73 0.31 -10.16
N LEU A 807 21.95 0.58 -9.71
CA LEU A 807 22.46 0.14 -8.39
C LEU A 807 21.70 0.75 -7.19
N LEU A 808 21.16 1.97 -7.31
CA LEU A 808 20.43 2.60 -6.20
C LEU A 808 19.00 2.07 -6.05
N GLY A 809 18.47 1.32 -7.02
CA GLY A 809 17.10 0.77 -6.97
C GLY A 809 16.01 1.83 -7.07
N ILE A 810 16.27 2.96 -7.70
CA ILE A 810 15.23 3.93 -8.04
C ILE A 810 14.30 3.32 -9.11
N PRO A 811 12.98 3.50 -9.07
CA PRO A 811 12.08 2.95 -10.10
C PRO A 811 12.49 3.38 -11.52
N LEU A 812 12.40 2.46 -12.47
CA LEU A 812 12.62 2.72 -13.90
C LEU A 812 11.54 3.69 -14.43
N GLN A 813 11.89 4.78 -15.12
CA GLN A 813 13.25 5.15 -15.50
C GLN A 813 13.74 6.28 -14.58
N CYS A 814 15.07 6.34 -14.35
CA CYS A 814 15.70 7.47 -13.69
C CYS A 814 17.15 7.51 -14.18
N SER A 815 17.43 8.36 -15.15
CA SER A 815 18.75 8.56 -15.75
C SER A 815 19.03 10.04 -15.87
N ILE A 816 20.30 10.38 -15.75
CA ILE A 816 20.78 11.76 -15.77
C ILE A 816 21.87 11.86 -16.82
N VAL A 817 21.87 12.97 -17.57
CA VAL A 817 22.98 13.39 -18.41
C VAL A 817 23.36 14.81 -18.03
N LEU A 818 24.65 15.03 -17.84
CA LEU A 818 25.26 16.31 -17.49
C LEU A 818 26.33 16.70 -18.51
N SER A 819 26.42 17.99 -18.78
CA SER A 819 27.57 18.65 -19.43
C SER A 819 28.23 19.62 -18.44
N ARG A 820 29.55 19.73 -18.46
CA ARG A 820 30.29 20.76 -17.71
C ARG A 820 30.18 22.14 -18.34
N HIS A 821 29.59 22.24 -19.51
CA HIS A 821 29.45 23.45 -20.27
C HIS A 821 28.01 23.95 -20.20
N ALA A 822 27.80 25.09 -19.54
CA ALA A 822 26.49 25.70 -19.40
C ALA A 822 25.92 26.16 -20.75
N GLY A 823 24.61 25.95 -20.95
CA GLY A 823 23.87 26.41 -22.13
C GLY A 823 23.94 25.52 -23.36
N GLU A 824 24.73 24.43 -23.35
CA GLU A 824 24.88 23.57 -24.52
C GLU A 824 23.63 22.76 -24.87
N PHE A 825 22.86 22.31 -23.87
CA PHE A 825 21.58 21.65 -24.14
C PHE A 825 20.61 22.59 -24.86
N MET A 826 20.57 23.85 -24.47
CA MET A 826 19.78 24.87 -25.13
C MET A 826 20.28 25.13 -26.57
N ALA A 827 21.58 25.31 -26.77
CA ALA A 827 22.17 25.53 -28.09
C ALA A 827 21.87 24.36 -29.06
N ALA A 828 22.03 23.14 -28.57
CA ALA A 828 21.84 21.95 -29.39
C ALA A 828 20.37 21.65 -29.71
N ASN A 829 19.43 21.84 -28.79
CA ASN A 829 18.07 21.32 -28.91
C ASN A 829 17.00 22.40 -29.10
N SER A 830 17.24 23.66 -28.72
CA SER A 830 16.22 24.71 -28.79
C SER A 830 15.66 24.89 -30.19
N TYR A 831 14.31 24.93 -30.26
CA TYR A 831 13.56 25.25 -31.47
C TYR A 831 12.79 26.57 -31.36
N LYS A 832 12.64 27.11 -30.12
CA LYS A 832 11.91 28.34 -29.80
C LYS A 832 10.48 28.34 -30.34
N ALA A 833 9.73 27.30 -29.98
CA ALA A 833 8.32 27.19 -30.38
C ALA A 833 7.48 28.26 -29.65
N ASP A 834 7.05 29.31 -30.37
CA ASP A 834 6.38 30.51 -29.83
C ASP A 834 5.09 30.19 -29.02
N TYR A 835 4.40 29.08 -29.31
CA TYR A 835 3.20 28.66 -28.59
C TYR A 835 3.49 28.02 -27.22
N LEU A 836 4.72 27.61 -26.94
CA LEU A 836 5.15 26.98 -25.68
C LEU A 836 6.05 27.90 -24.86
N PHE A 837 7.06 28.52 -25.50
CA PHE A 837 8.12 29.30 -24.86
C PHE A 837 7.91 30.78 -25.12
N GLN A 838 6.82 31.32 -24.57
CA GLN A 838 6.46 32.73 -24.72
C GLN A 838 7.40 33.57 -23.83
N PRO A 839 8.16 34.51 -24.38
CA PRO A 839 9.19 35.26 -23.63
C PRO A 839 8.61 36.28 -22.63
N ASP A 840 7.31 36.52 -22.67
CA ASP A 840 6.57 37.40 -21.76
C ASP A 840 5.99 36.66 -20.51
N LYS A 841 6.21 35.37 -20.40
CA LYS A 841 5.89 34.59 -19.20
C LYS A 841 6.90 34.83 -18.08
N ASN A 842 6.45 34.68 -16.83
CA ASN A 842 7.34 34.77 -15.67
C ASN A 842 8.19 33.47 -15.54
N ASN A 843 9.46 33.64 -15.12
CA ASN A 843 10.39 32.54 -14.79
C ASN A 843 10.73 31.61 -15.97
N THR A 844 10.74 32.09 -17.19
CA THR A 844 11.07 31.34 -18.40
C THR A 844 12.52 30.81 -18.40
N GLU A 845 13.42 31.44 -17.64
CA GLU A 845 14.78 30.96 -17.41
C GLU A 845 14.87 29.62 -16.70
N ALA A 846 13.79 29.25 -15.99
CA ALA A 846 13.65 27.94 -15.33
C ALA A 846 13.11 26.85 -16.25
N ASP A 847 12.61 27.19 -17.43
CA ASP A 847 12.04 26.22 -18.37
C ASP A 847 13.08 25.21 -18.86
N LEU A 848 12.73 23.92 -18.74
CA LEU A 848 13.61 22.82 -19.19
C LEU A 848 13.24 22.29 -20.58
N GLY A 849 12.06 22.60 -21.08
CA GLY A 849 11.50 21.99 -22.30
C GLY A 849 12.31 22.25 -23.56
N ASP A 850 12.77 23.47 -23.77
CA ASP A 850 13.55 23.81 -24.99
C ASP A 850 14.99 23.27 -24.98
N ARG A 851 15.45 22.74 -23.82
CA ARG A 851 16.74 22.04 -23.68
C ARG A 851 16.66 20.57 -24.10
N THR A 852 15.48 20.03 -24.32
CA THR A 852 15.22 18.60 -24.57
C THR A 852 14.60 18.34 -25.94
N ILE A 853 14.83 17.15 -26.47
CA ILE A 853 14.13 16.64 -27.68
C ILE A 853 12.72 16.13 -27.37
N GLN A 854 12.32 16.07 -26.09
CA GLN A 854 11.03 15.57 -25.63
C GLN A 854 10.07 16.74 -25.36
N CYS A 855 8.81 16.61 -25.78
CA CYS A 855 7.76 17.50 -25.31
C CYS A 855 7.17 17.01 -24.00
N GLY A 856 6.74 15.75 -23.93
CA GLY A 856 6.24 15.17 -22.70
C GLY A 856 7.37 14.64 -21.79
N ARG A 857 7.49 15.18 -20.55
CA ARG A 857 8.54 14.82 -19.59
C ARG A 857 7.92 14.53 -18.22
N LYS A 858 8.06 13.28 -17.76
CA LYS A 858 7.69 12.87 -16.41
C LYS A 858 8.75 13.32 -15.41
N SER A 859 8.37 13.66 -14.18
CA SER A 859 9.30 14.03 -13.11
C SER A 859 10.01 12.81 -12.52
N ASP A 860 11.02 12.32 -13.23
CA ASP A 860 11.89 11.24 -12.71
C ASP A 860 12.80 11.71 -11.56
N ALA A 861 13.01 13.02 -11.42
CA ALA A 861 13.80 13.62 -10.36
C ALA A 861 13.15 13.49 -8.97
N LEU A 862 11.81 13.56 -8.88
CA LEU A 862 11.07 13.51 -7.61
C LEU A 862 11.39 12.23 -6.81
N LYS A 863 11.39 11.08 -7.47
CA LYS A 863 11.65 9.79 -6.81
C LYS A 863 13.07 9.68 -6.27
N LEU A 864 14.06 10.19 -7.01
CA LEU A 864 15.45 10.24 -6.55
C LEU A 864 15.62 11.24 -5.41
N TRP A 865 14.99 12.41 -5.51
CA TRP A 865 15.03 13.45 -4.49
C TRP A 865 14.47 12.97 -3.15
N LEU A 866 13.28 12.36 -3.13
CA LEU A 866 12.67 11.79 -1.92
C LEU A 866 13.58 10.73 -1.29
N ALA A 867 14.08 9.80 -2.10
CA ALA A 867 14.97 8.74 -1.62
C ALA A 867 16.29 9.32 -1.08
N TRP A 868 16.83 10.37 -1.72
CA TRP A 868 18.05 11.01 -1.24
C TRP A 868 17.84 11.79 0.06
N LYS A 869 16.70 12.52 0.19
CA LYS A 869 16.32 13.20 1.43
C LYS A 869 16.18 12.24 2.61
N TYR A 870 15.63 11.05 2.35
CA TYR A 870 15.45 10.04 3.39
C TYR A 870 16.75 9.32 3.78
N ARG A 871 17.61 8.97 2.80
CA ARG A 871 18.80 8.15 3.04
C ARG A 871 20.04 8.96 3.36
N GLY A 872 20.13 10.17 2.84
CA GLY A 872 21.33 10.99 2.89
C GLY A 872 22.49 10.40 2.05
N ASP A 873 23.60 11.09 2.04
CA ASP A 873 24.83 10.62 1.36
C ASP A 873 25.37 9.34 2.01
N GLU A 874 25.35 9.27 3.34
CA GLU A 874 25.82 8.07 4.08
C GLU A 874 25.02 6.80 3.79
N GLY A 875 23.70 6.93 3.61
CA GLY A 875 22.85 5.79 3.29
C GLY A 875 23.15 5.21 1.91
N TRP A 876 23.42 6.08 0.93
CA TRP A 876 23.83 5.68 -0.40
C TRP A 876 25.25 5.13 -0.43
N GLU A 877 26.20 5.74 0.28
CA GLU A 877 27.56 5.23 0.49
C GLU A 877 27.53 3.78 1.02
N LYS A 878 26.80 3.54 2.12
CA LYS A 878 26.64 2.20 2.69
C LYS A 878 26.08 1.18 1.70
N LEU A 879 25.12 1.58 0.88
CA LEU A 879 24.50 0.70 -0.11
C LEU A 879 25.52 0.31 -1.19
N VAL A 880 26.28 1.26 -1.72
CA VAL A 880 27.29 1.04 -2.77
C VAL A 880 28.44 0.20 -2.22
N ASP A 881 28.97 0.55 -1.05
CA ASP A 881 30.05 -0.21 -0.41
C ASP A 881 29.63 -1.67 -0.15
N HIS A 882 28.40 -1.88 0.27
CA HIS A 882 27.87 -3.24 0.46
C HIS A 882 27.78 -4.01 -0.86
N ALA A 883 27.37 -3.38 -1.97
CA ALA A 883 27.33 -4.05 -3.28
C ALA A 883 28.72 -4.51 -3.74
N PHE A 884 29.72 -3.65 -3.58
CA PHE A 884 31.11 -3.97 -3.94
C PHE A 884 31.68 -5.05 -3.02
N SER A 885 31.39 -4.99 -1.70
CA SER A 885 31.84 -6.02 -0.74
C SER A 885 31.25 -7.39 -1.08
N LEU A 886 30.00 -7.48 -1.43
CA LEU A 886 29.35 -8.73 -1.84
C LEU A 886 29.95 -9.29 -3.15
N ALA A 887 30.31 -8.43 -4.10
CA ALA A 887 31.01 -8.88 -5.33
C ALA A 887 32.39 -9.46 -5.00
N LYS A 888 33.14 -8.81 -4.13
CA LYS A 888 34.44 -9.31 -3.64
C LYS A 888 34.30 -10.59 -2.83
N PHE A 889 33.22 -10.72 -2.05
CA PHE A 889 32.92 -11.97 -1.35
C PHE A 889 32.72 -13.13 -2.32
N VAL A 890 31.91 -12.98 -3.39
CA VAL A 890 31.70 -14.05 -4.39
C VAL A 890 33.02 -14.38 -5.12
N GLU A 891 33.81 -13.38 -5.48
CA GLU A 891 35.15 -13.59 -6.05
C GLU A 891 36.02 -14.46 -5.13
N ALA A 892 36.03 -14.15 -3.84
CA ALA A 892 36.80 -14.90 -2.83
C ALA A 892 36.31 -16.36 -2.69
N GLU A 893 34.99 -16.59 -2.63
CA GLU A 893 34.42 -17.94 -2.59
C GLU A 893 34.80 -18.76 -3.82
N VAL A 894 34.80 -18.15 -5.03
CA VAL A 894 35.24 -18.81 -6.27
C VAL A 894 36.70 -19.13 -6.26
N VAL A 895 37.55 -18.19 -5.82
CA VAL A 895 39.04 -18.38 -5.83
C VAL A 895 39.49 -19.39 -4.76
N GLN A 896 38.80 -19.43 -3.63
CA GLN A 896 39.11 -20.33 -2.50
C GLN A 896 38.48 -21.72 -2.64
N ASP A 897 37.70 -21.98 -3.70
CA ASP A 897 37.07 -23.27 -3.92
C ASP A 897 38.10 -24.39 -4.13
N THR A 898 38.07 -25.36 -3.25
CA THR A 898 38.94 -26.56 -3.31
C THR A 898 38.29 -27.77 -4.02
N THR A 899 37.00 -27.66 -4.33
CA THR A 899 36.20 -28.72 -4.95
C THR A 899 36.36 -28.76 -6.49
N GLY A 900 36.88 -27.68 -7.07
CA GLY A 900 36.96 -27.46 -8.51
C GLY A 900 35.63 -27.21 -9.18
N ALA A 901 34.60 -26.89 -8.38
CA ALA A 901 33.25 -26.55 -8.86
C ALA A 901 33.18 -25.16 -9.50
N TRP A 902 34.09 -24.29 -9.15
CA TRP A 902 34.06 -22.90 -9.56
C TRP A 902 35.39 -22.48 -10.18
N ALA A 903 35.31 -21.66 -11.23
CA ALA A 903 36.50 -21.07 -11.86
C ALA A 903 36.22 -19.59 -12.18
N LEU A 904 37.16 -18.70 -11.78
CA LEU A 904 37.01 -17.27 -12.01
C LEU A 904 37.27 -16.93 -13.48
N ALA A 905 36.30 -16.32 -14.15
CA ALA A 905 36.45 -15.82 -15.52
C ALA A 905 37.16 -14.46 -15.51
N THR A 906 36.66 -13.53 -14.69
CA THR A 906 37.20 -12.18 -14.55
C THR A 906 37.12 -11.70 -13.10
N PRO A 907 38.14 -10.96 -12.61
CA PRO A 907 38.08 -10.34 -11.29
C PRO A 907 36.89 -9.38 -11.15
N ALA A 908 36.37 -9.23 -9.94
CA ALA A 908 35.32 -8.25 -9.64
C ALA A 908 35.89 -6.84 -9.67
N GLN A 909 35.37 -5.98 -10.54
CA GLN A 909 35.81 -4.59 -10.70
C GLN A 909 34.78 -3.57 -10.25
N CYS A 910 33.51 -3.93 -10.30
CA CYS A 910 32.36 -3.18 -9.78
C CYS A 910 31.50 -4.16 -8.98
N ALA A 911 30.23 -4.00 -8.96
CA ALA A 911 29.29 -4.99 -8.39
C ALA A 911 28.98 -6.15 -9.38
N ASN A 912 29.97 -6.55 -10.21
CA ASN A 912 29.91 -7.64 -11.19
C ASN A 912 30.96 -8.71 -10.86
N VAL A 913 30.57 -9.99 -11.00
CA VAL A 913 31.52 -11.12 -10.89
C VAL A 913 31.27 -12.07 -12.06
N GLY A 914 32.37 -12.39 -12.76
CA GLY A 914 32.35 -13.38 -13.88
C GLY A 914 32.95 -14.71 -13.45
N PHE A 915 32.22 -15.82 -13.54
CA PHE A 915 32.70 -17.14 -13.17
C PHE A 915 32.03 -18.26 -13.97
N TRP A 916 32.72 -19.40 -14.08
CA TRP A 916 32.13 -20.65 -14.55
C TRP A 916 31.76 -21.56 -13.39
N TYR A 917 30.61 -22.19 -13.50
CA TYR A 917 30.32 -23.42 -12.77
C TYR A 917 30.90 -24.58 -13.59
N VAL A 918 31.71 -25.42 -12.98
CA VAL A 918 32.40 -26.56 -13.59
C VAL A 918 31.73 -27.84 -13.11
N PRO A 919 30.89 -28.52 -13.93
CA PRO A 919 30.29 -29.80 -13.57
C PRO A 919 31.36 -30.89 -13.30
N PRO A 920 31.08 -31.92 -12.49
CA PRO A 920 32.04 -32.98 -12.15
C PRO A 920 32.77 -33.58 -13.34
N ARG A 921 32.08 -33.77 -14.46
CA ARG A 921 32.67 -34.37 -15.71
C ARG A 921 33.72 -33.47 -16.38
N LEU A 922 33.74 -32.18 -16.07
CA LEU A 922 34.68 -31.21 -16.65
C LEU A 922 35.80 -30.82 -15.68
N ARG A 923 35.83 -31.37 -14.45
CA ARG A 923 36.85 -31.09 -13.46
C ARG A 923 38.11 -31.95 -13.70
N PRO A 924 39.32 -31.38 -13.57
CA PRO A 924 39.62 -30.01 -13.25
C PRO A 924 39.53 -29.10 -14.53
N PHE A 925 39.12 -27.84 -14.33
CA PHE A 925 39.13 -26.83 -15.37
C PHE A 925 39.99 -25.63 -14.96
N ASN A 926 40.94 -25.24 -15.83
CA ASN A 926 41.75 -24.05 -15.62
C ASN A 926 41.74 -23.23 -16.92
N LYS A 927 41.29 -22.00 -16.86
CA LYS A 927 41.15 -21.14 -18.06
C LYS A 927 42.47 -20.87 -18.79
N ASP A 928 43.60 -20.85 -18.08
CA ASP A 928 44.89 -20.50 -18.62
C ASP A 928 45.57 -21.68 -19.38
N THR A 929 45.07 -22.90 -19.16
CA THR A 929 45.56 -24.13 -19.77
C THR A 929 44.50 -24.93 -20.51
N ALA A 930 43.24 -24.49 -20.51
CA ALA A 930 42.13 -25.19 -21.11
C ALA A 930 42.24 -25.28 -22.63
N THR A 931 41.92 -26.48 -23.17
CA THR A 931 41.90 -26.68 -24.61
C THR A 931 40.65 -26.04 -25.26
N PRO A 932 40.68 -25.82 -26.59
CA PRO A 932 39.48 -25.34 -27.32
C PRO A 932 38.24 -26.20 -27.08
N GLU A 933 38.40 -27.51 -26.96
CA GLU A 933 37.34 -28.47 -26.71
C GLU A 933 36.76 -28.28 -25.29
N GLN A 934 37.62 -28.08 -24.27
CA GLN A 934 37.18 -27.76 -22.89
C GLN A 934 36.42 -26.44 -22.85
N PHE A 935 36.89 -25.42 -23.56
CA PHE A 935 36.18 -24.15 -23.69
C PHE A 935 34.83 -24.32 -24.40
N ALA A 936 34.74 -25.17 -25.45
CA ALA A 936 33.49 -25.44 -26.13
C ALA A 936 32.45 -26.17 -25.22
N GLU A 937 32.94 -27.09 -24.37
CA GLU A 937 32.05 -27.76 -23.40
C GLU A 937 31.62 -26.88 -22.26
N ILE A 938 32.51 -26.14 -21.62
CA ILE A 938 32.14 -25.25 -20.52
C ILE A 938 31.16 -24.13 -20.97
N ALA A 939 31.28 -23.69 -22.26
CA ALA A 939 30.37 -22.70 -22.83
C ALA A 939 28.90 -23.13 -22.82
N LYS A 940 28.62 -24.45 -22.83
CA LYS A 940 27.26 -25.03 -22.85
C LYS A 940 26.61 -25.08 -21.44
N VAL A 941 27.41 -24.94 -20.39
CA VAL A 941 26.96 -25.14 -19.00
C VAL A 941 26.07 -23.99 -18.54
N ALA A 942 26.56 -22.75 -18.65
CA ALA A 942 25.81 -21.57 -18.14
C ALA A 942 24.42 -21.40 -18.77
N PRO A 943 24.23 -21.57 -20.11
CA PRO A 943 22.88 -21.52 -20.70
C PRO A 943 21.92 -22.57 -20.14
N LYS A 944 22.37 -23.83 -19.99
CA LYS A 944 21.55 -24.92 -19.49
C LYS A 944 21.20 -24.78 -18.02
N LEU A 945 22.18 -24.43 -17.20
CA LEU A 945 21.94 -24.25 -15.76
C LEU A 945 21.02 -23.05 -15.49
N LYS A 946 21.18 -21.96 -16.25
CA LYS A 946 20.25 -20.82 -16.20
C LYS A 946 18.81 -21.24 -16.53
N ASP A 947 18.59 -22.02 -17.60
CA ASP A 947 17.25 -22.48 -17.97
C ASP A 947 16.62 -23.33 -16.85
N ARG A 948 17.39 -24.21 -16.22
CA ARG A 948 16.93 -25.01 -15.07
C ARG A 948 16.51 -24.14 -13.89
N MET A 949 17.37 -23.20 -13.49
CA MET A 949 17.06 -22.27 -12.36
C MET A 949 15.83 -21.44 -12.64
N GLN A 950 15.68 -20.94 -13.87
CA GLN A 950 14.55 -20.09 -14.25
C GLN A 950 13.23 -20.88 -14.28
N ARG A 951 13.23 -22.12 -14.81
CA ARG A 951 12.04 -22.98 -14.78
C ARG A 951 11.64 -23.41 -13.38
N ALA A 952 12.61 -23.59 -12.50
CA ALA A 952 12.36 -23.89 -11.09
C ALA A 952 11.89 -22.65 -10.29
N GLY A 953 11.96 -21.47 -10.85
CA GLY A 953 11.68 -20.21 -10.11
C GLY A 953 12.72 -19.90 -9.04
N ASP A 954 13.89 -20.53 -9.07
CA ASP A 954 14.85 -20.55 -7.98
C ASP A 954 15.79 -19.34 -7.99
N ALA A 955 16.35 -19.02 -9.18
CA ALA A 955 17.23 -17.87 -9.35
C ALA A 955 17.31 -17.40 -10.81
N MET A 956 17.65 -16.14 -11.02
CA MET A 956 17.94 -15.58 -12.34
C MET A 956 19.32 -14.94 -12.35
N ILE A 957 20.24 -15.50 -13.13
CA ILE A 957 21.60 -15.00 -13.32
C ILE A 957 21.87 -14.85 -14.82
N GLY A 958 22.56 -13.78 -15.23
CA GLY A 958 22.98 -13.58 -16.60
C GLY A 958 24.17 -14.46 -17.00
N PHE A 959 24.31 -14.75 -18.29
CA PHE A 959 25.54 -15.34 -18.87
C PHE A 959 25.81 -14.71 -20.23
N GLN A 960 27.06 -14.71 -20.64
CA GLN A 960 27.49 -14.23 -21.96
C GLN A 960 28.96 -14.55 -22.22
N PRO A 961 29.44 -14.50 -23.49
CA PRO A 961 30.83 -14.54 -23.82
C PRO A 961 31.49 -13.15 -23.85
N VAL A 962 32.80 -13.09 -23.82
CA VAL A 962 33.60 -11.90 -24.19
C VAL A 962 34.65 -12.34 -25.23
N PRO A 963 34.28 -12.33 -26.53
CA PRO A 963 35.16 -12.85 -27.59
C PRO A 963 36.52 -12.14 -27.66
N ALA A 964 36.58 -10.83 -27.44
CA ALA A 964 37.82 -10.05 -27.42
C ALA A 964 38.82 -10.52 -26.34
N LEU A 965 38.38 -11.18 -25.31
CA LEU A 965 39.22 -11.76 -24.27
C LEU A 965 39.31 -13.28 -24.35
N ASN A 966 38.79 -13.89 -25.41
CA ASN A 966 38.70 -15.33 -25.60
C ASN A 966 37.94 -16.05 -24.46
N LEU A 967 36.95 -15.38 -23.84
CA LEU A 967 36.13 -15.95 -22.78
C LEU A 967 34.81 -16.48 -23.37
N PRO A 968 34.56 -17.82 -23.35
CA PRO A 968 33.28 -18.39 -23.74
C PRO A 968 32.20 -18.03 -22.71
N ASN A 969 30.97 -18.47 -22.96
CA ASN A 969 29.87 -18.19 -22.02
C ASN A 969 30.29 -18.50 -20.57
N PHE A 970 30.16 -17.51 -19.71
CA PHE A 970 30.36 -17.61 -18.28
C PHE A 970 29.19 -16.90 -17.58
N PHE A 971 28.91 -17.24 -16.31
CA PHE A 971 27.93 -16.53 -15.50
C PHE A 971 28.42 -15.13 -15.19
N ARG A 972 27.56 -14.14 -15.48
CA ARG A 972 27.73 -12.77 -15.05
C ARG A 972 26.79 -12.56 -13.88
N LEU A 973 27.26 -12.75 -12.67
CA LEU A 973 26.54 -12.37 -11.48
C LEU A 973 26.68 -10.87 -11.27
N VAL A 974 25.55 -10.19 -11.17
CA VAL A 974 25.48 -8.76 -10.85
C VAL A 974 24.68 -8.56 -9.55
N LEU A 975 25.03 -7.54 -8.78
CA LEU A 975 24.42 -7.24 -7.49
C LEU A 975 23.63 -5.92 -7.54
N PRO A 976 22.55 -5.87 -8.34
CA PRO A 976 21.79 -4.64 -8.54
C PRO A 976 20.84 -4.34 -7.37
N ASN A 977 20.64 -5.31 -6.45
CA ASN A 977 19.80 -5.17 -5.26
C ASN A 977 20.57 -5.57 -3.98
N PRO A 978 21.62 -4.82 -3.62
CA PRO A 978 22.46 -5.18 -2.47
C PRO A 978 21.69 -5.13 -1.16
N ARG A 979 20.63 -4.33 -1.07
CA ARG A 979 19.79 -4.16 0.12
C ARG A 979 19.20 -5.46 0.67
N HIS A 980 18.89 -6.42 -0.19
CA HIS A 980 18.27 -7.69 0.16
C HIS A 980 19.20 -8.89 0.02
N ASN A 981 20.47 -8.66 -0.35
CA ASN A 981 21.50 -9.67 -0.47
C ASN A 981 22.41 -9.73 0.77
N SER A 982 23.00 -10.91 0.97
CA SER A 982 23.99 -11.16 2.03
C SER A 982 24.91 -12.30 1.59
N GLU A 983 26.06 -12.41 2.25
CA GLU A 983 26.98 -13.51 2.03
C GLU A 983 26.33 -14.89 2.18
N THR A 984 25.47 -15.04 3.20
CA THR A 984 24.73 -16.30 3.43
C THR A 984 23.83 -16.67 2.26
N LYS A 985 23.10 -15.69 1.70
CA LYS A 985 22.22 -15.92 0.53
C LYS A 985 23.02 -16.23 -0.72
N LEU A 986 24.19 -15.61 -0.90
CA LEU A 986 25.07 -15.90 -2.03
C LEU A 986 25.68 -17.29 -1.95
N ARG A 987 26.12 -17.73 -0.76
CA ARG A 987 26.55 -19.13 -0.55
C ARG A 987 25.43 -20.13 -0.81
N GLU A 988 24.22 -19.83 -0.40
CA GLU A 988 23.05 -20.68 -0.65
C GLU A 988 22.76 -20.75 -2.16
N LEU A 989 22.84 -19.64 -2.88
CA LEU A 989 22.75 -19.64 -4.34
C LEU A 989 23.80 -20.54 -5.00
N MET A 990 25.06 -20.44 -4.60
CA MET A 990 26.13 -21.27 -5.15
C MET A 990 25.88 -22.76 -4.88
N LYS A 991 25.41 -23.13 -3.68
CA LYS A 991 25.02 -24.51 -3.37
C LYS A 991 23.88 -25.03 -4.26
N ARG A 992 22.86 -24.21 -4.50
CA ARG A 992 21.76 -24.57 -5.41
C ARG A 992 22.22 -24.75 -6.84
N MET A 993 23.12 -23.86 -7.30
CA MET A 993 23.74 -23.98 -8.62
C MET A 993 24.53 -25.27 -8.78
N ASP A 994 25.32 -25.66 -7.77
CA ASP A 994 26.09 -26.90 -7.78
C ASP A 994 25.15 -28.13 -7.80
N ALA A 995 24.12 -28.14 -6.98
CA ALA A 995 23.11 -29.20 -6.94
C ALA A 995 22.37 -29.36 -8.27
N MET A 996 21.95 -28.26 -8.89
CA MET A 996 21.22 -28.25 -10.18
C MET A 996 22.13 -28.54 -11.38
N GLY A 997 23.43 -28.29 -11.25
CA GLY A 997 24.40 -28.42 -12.33
C GLY A 997 25.19 -29.74 -12.33
N ALA A 998 25.07 -30.56 -11.29
CA ALA A 998 25.95 -31.72 -11.06
C ALA A 998 25.97 -32.75 -12.20
N ASP A 999 24.92 -32.87 -12.97
CA ASP A 999 24.76 -33.80 -14.09
C ASP A 999 25.02 -33.17 -15.50
N LEU A 1000 25.36 -31.87 -15.55
CA LEU A 1000 25.56 -31.14 -16.82
C LEU A 1000 26.86 -31.55 -17.56
#